data_395069677ca3e0b4a5379509de4adb0f
#
_entry.id   395069677ca3e0b4a5379509de4adb0f
#
_cell.length_a   1.000
_cell.length_b   1.000
_cell.length_c   1.000
_cell.angle_alpha   90.00
_cell.angle_beta   90.00
_cell.angle_gamma   90.00
#
_symmetry.space_group_name_H-M   'P 1'
#
loop_
_entity.id
_entity.type
_entity.pdbx_description
1 polymer ?
#
loop_
_entity_poly.entity_id
_entity_poly.type
_entity_poly.pdbx_seq_one_letter_code
_entity_poly.pdbx_strand_id
1 'polypeptide(L)'
;PAEDFPEEVKIHGFDNNGAGLVTSGRLMDHYFSAAEEAIRRATQFGARSVSKKYAQRTPFYFRGNDAKGLPKLFQTGRFRFVPETPYTDLYGRHYRGGHIGFLPLYRQGGVPRSGIYTIRVRAAAVGRVHDYGKALGDFRNGDPLVMEIAAVDRRGSVTSTGNVSKMISLARIELTNEEPKWFEWQVYMEAGYEPEVRFRNGPLAAKRMVRVLTTQAAEKPEFKPFINMKPGLEKGHGVLKAYKGPRLRVWEIKVEGPHVEAWPSAGHRALYGDLTPSQLNAKTISRRLEAFAEQAFRRPPHKGELEPIQRLVTNKLREGLKPLRALKLGCQAILCSPGFLYLNLGEGELRGVALASRLSYFLWSSPPDATLLKLAAAGKLRPNLSAQVKRMLADPKSDRFVRHFVRRWLDLDNIGTMPPSADFLEYYRDNLETAMRAETEMFFRNVLDQNLPPREFLDADYSFLNRELALHYGIKGVEGNALKRVSLKGSNRGGLIGQGAFLTASANGVDTSPVVRGIYVLEKLLGYTPPSPPPDVPAIEPDIRGAVTIREQLIKHREIATCAECHRKIDPLGFALENFDAIGGWRETYEAKQPIDATGKLPGGATFKSVSEFRKRLVERQDQFNRCLTEKLMTYALGRELEIGDRPQLDAITARLKHSKTGLRDLVEAIVLSETFRTN
;
A
#
# COMPACT_ATOMS: atom_id res chain seq x y z
N PRO A 1 1.08 -6.16 -13.32
CA PRO A 1 1.99 -7.30 -13.44
C PRO A 1 2.64 -7.71 -12.13
N ALA A 2 2.99 -6.74 -11.24
CA ALA A 2 3.60 -7.07 -9.94
C ALA A 2 2.66 -7.87 -9.02
N GLU A 3 1.35 -7.68 -9.15
CA GLU A 3 0.33 -8.41 -8.39
C GLU A 3 0.20 -9.88 -8.81
N ASP A 4 0.74 -10.25 -9.97
CA ASP A 4 0.70 -11.61 -10.49
C ASP A 4 1.91 -12.45 -10.03
N PHE A 5 2.92 -11.82 -9.41
CA PHE A 5 4.08 -12.53 -8.87
C PHE A 5 3.69 -13.28 -7.60
N PRO A 6 4.19 -14.53 -7.41
CA PRO A 6 3.99 -15.23 -6.15
C PRO A 6 4.64 -14.46 -5.00
N GLU A 7 4.05 -14.56 -3.81
CA GLU A 7 4.66 -13.98 -2.61
C GLU A 7 6.03 -14.63 -2.36
N GLU A 8 7.02 -13.80 -2.06
CA GLU A 8 8.36 -14.26 -1.74
C GLU A 8 8.43 -14.81 -0.31
N VAL A 9 9.26 -15.83 -0.12
CA VAL A 9 9.50 -16.40 1.21
C VAL A 9 10.23 -15.37 2.05
N LYS A 10 9.67 -15.03 3.21
CA LYS A 10 10.30 -14.14 4.19
C LYS A 10 11.21 -14.95 5.11
N ILE A 11 12.47 -14.58 5.17
CA ILE A 11 13.44 -15.13 6.15
C ILE A 11 13.76 -14.03 7.15
N HIS A 12 13.59 -14.33 8.43
CA HIS A 12 13.74 -13.37 9.55
C HIS A 12 12.90 -12.09 9.38
N GLY A 13 11.75 -12.22 8.69
CA GLY A 13 10.79 -11.14 8.43
C GLY A 13 11.05 -10.33 7.16
N PHE A 14 12.12 -10.62 6.40
CA PHE A 14 12.49 -9.88 5.20
C PHE A 14 12.48 -10.75 3.96
N ASP A 15 11.93 -10.23 2.86
CA ASP A 15 11.85 -10.85 1.54
C ASP A 15 13.06 -10.53 0.64
N ASN A 16 13.93 -9.63 1.06
CA ASN A 16 15.19 -9.33 0.38
C ASN A 16 16.37 -10.20 0.85
N ASN A 17 16.12 -11.19 1.71
CA ASN A 17 17.14 -12.10 2.18
C ASN A 17 17.48 -13.13 1.10
N GLY A 18 18.74 -13.13 0.64
CA GLY A 18 19.21 -13.99 -0.44
C GLY A 18 18.98 -15.49 -0.19
N ALA A 19 19.02 -15.95 1.06
CA ALA A 19 18.77 -17.34 1.43
C ALA A 19 17.32 -17.82 1.17
N GLY A 20 16.36 -16.87 1.12
CA GLY A 20 14.95 -17.15 0.81
C GLY A 20 14.59 -17.05 -0.66
N LEU A 21 15.49 -16.51 -1.49
CA LEU A 21 15.23 -16.30 -2.91
C LEU A 21 15.40 -17.60 -3.69
N VAL A 22 14.34 -18.40 -3.79
CA VAL A 22 14.32 -19.64 -4.56
C VAL A 22 13.70 -19.38 -5.92
N THR A 23 14.48 -19.66 -6.98
CA THR A 23 14.00 -19.55 -8.36
C THR A 23 13.24 -20.81 -8.75
N SER A 24 11.91 -20.74 -8.77
CA SER A 24 11.05 -21.82 -9.30
C SER A 24 10.77 -21.63 -10.80
N GLY A 25 10.43 -22.70 -11.51
CA GLY A 25 9.99 -22.61 -12.91
C GLY A 25 8.83 -21.64 -13.09
N ARG A 26 7.85 -21.65 -12.18
CA ARG A 26 6.72 -20.73 -12.20
C ARG A 26 7.15 -19.26 -12.05
N LEU A 27 8.10 -18.99 -11.16
CA LEU A 27 8.65 -17.64 -10.99
C LEU A 27 9.37 -17.17 -12.26
N MET A 28 10.11 -18.06 -12.92
CA MET A 28 10.76 -17.76 -14.22
C MET A 28 9.73 -17.41 -15.30
N ASP A 29 8.59 -18.09 -15.37
CA ASP A 29 7.51 -17.77 -16.32
C ASP A 29 6.96 -16.35 -16.07
N HIS A 30 6.84 -15.93 -14.82
CA HIS A 30 6.46 -14.57 -14.46
C HIS A 30 7.52 -13.55 -14.87
N TYR A 31 8.81 -13.84 -14.68
CA TYR A 31 9.89 -12.97 -15.14
C TYR A 31 9.89 -12.85 -16.66
N PHE A 32 9.71 -13.95 -17.43
CA PHE A 32 9.60 -13.91 -18.87
C PHE A 32 8.44 -13.04 -19.34
N SER A 33 7.27 -13.23 -18.76
CA SER A 33 6.06 -12.46 -19.10
C SER A 33 6.22 -10.98 -18.75
N ALA A 34 6.78 -10.66 -17.59
CA ALA A 34 7.04 -9.28 -17.17
C ALA A 34 8.07 -8.58 -18.05
N ALA A 35 9.15 -9.28 -18.42
CA ALA A 35 10.17 -8.77 -19.33
C ALA A 35 9.61 -8.50 -20.73
N GLU A 36 8.81 -9.42 -21.27
CA GLU A 36 8.14 -9.25 -22.57
C GLU A 36 7.23 -8.00 -22.55
N GLU A 37 6.40 -7.87 -21.52
CA GLU A 37 5.50 -6.75 -21.38
C GLU A 37 6.25 -5.41 -21.19
N ALA A 38 7.33 -5.40 -20.40
CA ALA A 38 8.18 -4.21 -20.24
C ALA A 38 8.79 -3.76 -21.56
N ILE A 39 9.34 -4.70 -22.34
CA ILE A 39 9.91 -4.45 -23.67
C ILE A 39 8.82 -3.97 -24.64
N ARG A 40 7.65 -4.59 -24.62
CA ARG A 40 6.51 -4.18 -25.44
C ARG A 40 6.11 -2.74 -25.15
N ARG A 41 5.96 -2.37 -23.88
CA ARG A 41 5.60 -1.00 -23.46
C ARG A 41 6.68 0.02 -23.82
N ALA A 42 7.93 -0.33 -23.64
CA ALA A 42 9.07 0.54 -23.98
C ALA A 42 9.26 0.74 -25.50
N THR A 43 8.75 -0.17 -26.34
CA THR A 43 8.92 -0.10 -27.80
C THR A 43 8.05 1.00 -28.42
N GLN A 44 8.65 2.07 -28.92
CA GLN A 44 7.96 3.26 -29.42
C GLN A 44 8.57 3.74 -30.76
N PHE A 45 8.37 2.94 -31.85
CA PHE A 45 8.72 3.37 -33.19
C PHE A 45 7.58 4.18 -33.81
N GLY A 46 7.93 5.12 -34.70
CA GLY A 46 6.99 5.96 -35.44
C GLY A 46 6.76 7.35 -34.82
N ALA A 47 5.68 8.01 -35.20
CA ALA A 47 5.40 9.38 -34.79
C ALA A 47 5.07 9.50 -33.29
N ARG A 48 5.49 10.62 -32.68
CA ARG A 48 5.11 10.97 -31.31
C ARG A 48 3.59 10.94 -31.15
N SER A 49 3.11 10.36 -30.06
CA SER A 49 1.70 10.40 -29.72
C SER A 49 1.26 11.83 -29.45
N VAL A 50 0.22 12.25 -30.16
CA VAL A 50 -0.43 13.55 -29.88
C VAL A 50 -1.43 13.35 -28.75
N SER A 51 -1.36 14.23 -27.75
CA SER A 51 -2.33 14.27 -26.67
C SER A 51 -3.72 14.58 -27.21
N LYS A 52 -4.70 13.79 -26.81
CA LYS A 52 -6.11 13.98 -27.20
C LYS A 52 -6.90 14.55 -26.04
N LYS A 53 -7.83 15.43 -26.35
CA LYS A 53 -8.76 16.03 -25.38
C LYS A 53 -10.13 15.40 -25.56
N TYR A 54 -10.69 14.94 -24.46
CA TYR A 54 -12.04 14.40 -24.38
C TYR A 54 -12.81 15.21 -23.34
N ALA A 55 -14.07 15.47 -23.58
CA ALA A 55 -14.95 16.15 -22.65
C ALA A 55 -16.32 15.47 -22.62
N GLN A 56 -16.88 15.39 -21.44
CA GLN A 56 -18.23 14.90 -21.19
C GLN A 56 -18.94 15.89 -20.29
N ARG A 57 -19.98 16.53 -20.85
CA ARG A 57 -20.89 17.40 -20.09
C ARG A 57 -22.16 16.67 -19.76
N THR A 58 -22.83 17.06 -18.69
CA THR A 58 -24.15 16.55 -18.40
C THR A 58 -25.19 17.05 -19.40
N PRO A 59 -26.23 16.26 -19.67
CA PRO A 59 -26.52 14.95 -19.08
C PRO A 59 -25.67 13.82 -19.65
N PHE A 60 -25.06 13.02 -18.79
CA PHE A 60 -24.13 11.96 -19.18
C PHE A 60 -24.76 10.76 -19.88
N TYR A 61 -26.07 10.67 -19.96
CA TYR A 61 -26.80 9.49 -20.41
C TYR A 61 -27.45 9.65 -21.78
N PHE A 62 -26.88 10.49 -22.65
CA PHE A 62 -27.46 10.84 -23.92
C PHE A 62 -27.07 9.87 -25.04
N ARG A 63 -28.04 9.32 -25.75
CA ARG A 63 -27.83 8.44 -26.91
C ARG A 63 -28.53 8.98 -28.16
N GLY A 64 -28.20 10.20 -28.60
CA GLY A 64 -28.82 10.83 -29.78
C GLY A 64 -30.29 11.22 -29.52
N ASN A 65 -30.97 11.65 -30.58
CA ASN A 65 -32.37 12.03 -30.53
C ASN A 65 -33.26 10.87 -30.96
N ASP A 66 -34.47 10.79 -30.41
CA ASP A 66 -35.51 9.89 -30.92
C ASP A 66 -36.14 10.46 -32.20
N ALA A 67 -37.12 9.73 -32.76
CA ALA A 67 -37.81 10.15 -33.99
C ALA A 67 -38.60 11.47 -33.85
N LYS A 68 -38.78 11.99 -32.63
CA LYS A 68 -39.42 13.27 -32.33
C LYS A 68 -38.42 14.37 -31.98
N GLY A 69 -37.13 14.13 -32.22
CA GLY A 69 -36.07 15.10 -31.87
C GLY A 69 -35.78 15.22 -30.37
N LEU A 70 -36.41 14.40 -29.54
CA LEU A 70 -36.16 14.39 -28.08
C LEU A 70 -34.95 13.55 -27.76
N PRO A 71 -34.17 13.94 -26.71
CA PRO A 71 -33.02 13.19 -26.29
C PRO A 71 -33.34 11.73 -25.97
N LYS A 72 -32.70 10.79 -26.68
CA LYS A 72 -32.78 9.36 -26.31
C LYS A 72 -31.98 9.10 -25.07
N LEU A 73 -32.67 8.69 -24.02
CA LEU A 73 -32.07 8.31 -22.75
C LEU A 73 -31.29 7.01 -22.88
N PHE A 74 -30.11 6.97 -22.26
CA PHE A 74 -29.39 5.73 -22.08
C PHE A 74 -30.12 4.91 -21.01
N GLN A 75 -30.62 3.75 -21.37
CA GLN A 75 -31.28 2.82 -20.48
C GLN A 75 -30.23 1.94 -19.81
N THR A 76 -29.73 2.33 -18.64
CA THR A 76 -29.02 1.41 -17.75
C THR A 76 -29.99 0.82 -16.75
N GLY A 77 -30.46 -0.38 -17.04
CA GLY A 77 -31.45 -1.02 -16.18
C GLY A 77 -32.83 -0.32 -16.22
N ARG A 78 -33.52 -0.30 -15.09
CA ARG A 78 -34.93 0.16 -14.98
C ARG A 78 -35.11 1.67 -14.79
N PHE A 79 -34.09 2.51 -14.96
CA PHE A 79 -34.19 3.94 -14.69
C PHE A 79 -33.96 4.77 -15.96
N ARG A 80 -34.98 5.55 -16.33
CA ARG A 80 -34.90 6.61 -17.34
C ARG A 80 -34.79 7.95 -16.60
N PHE A 81 -33.72 8.71 -16.85
CA PHE A 81 -33.61 10.08 -16.37
C PHE A 81 -33.83 11.04 -17.53
N VAL A 82 -34.80 11.95 -17.40
CA VAL A 82 -34.92 13.11 -18.28
C VAL A 82 -33.97 14.16 -17.70
N PRO A 83 -32.98 14.67 -18.46
CA PRO A 83 -32.06 15.67 -17.95
C PRO A 83 -32.75 17.03 -17.85
N GLU A 84 -33.29 17.33 -16.70
CA GLU A 84 -33.80 18.67 -16.37
C GLU A 84 -32.72 19.58 -15.77
N THR A 85 -31.52 19.05 -15.53
CA THR A 85 -30.46 19.73 -14.80
C THR A 85 -29.14 19.68 -15.56
N PRO A 86 -28.30 20.73 -15.47
CA PRO A 86 -26.96 20.76 -16.09
C PRO A 86 -25.93 19.93 -15.32
N TYR A 87 -26.36 19.01 -14.45
CA TYR A 87 -25.51 18.17 -13.62
C TYR A 87 -26.10 16.77 -13.44
N THR A 88 -25.28 15.86 -12.95
CA THR A 88 -25.69 14.53 -12.47
C THR A 88 -25.34 14.39 -11.00
N ASP A 89 -26.33 13.94 -10.21
CA ASP A 89 -26.15 13.65 -8.79
C ASP A 89 -25.84 12.16 -8.58
N LEU A 90 -24.77 11.87 -7.83
CA LEU A 90 -24.48 10.56 -7.27
C LEU A 90 -25.00 10.51 -5.84
N TYR A 91 -25.88 9.54 -5.56
CA TYR A 91 -26.64 9.47 -4.31
C TYR A 91 -26.10 8.46 -3.29
N GLY A 92 -25.18 7.60 -3.67
CA GLY A 92 -24.69 6.56 -2.79
C GLY A 92 -23.39 5.92 -3.26
N ARG A 93 -22.84 5.06 -2.41
CA ARG A 93 -21.52 4.39 -2.63
C ARG A 93 -21.56 3.16 -3.54
N HIS A 94 -22.75 2.66 -3.86
CA HIS A 94 -22.86 1.41 -4.62
C HIS A 94 -22.72 1.62 -6.12
N TYR A 95 -22.27 0.58 -6.84
CA TYR A 95 -22.06 0.53 -8.28
C TYR A 95 -23.22 1.08 -9.12
N ARG A 96 -24.48 0.87 -8.69
CA ARG A 96 -25.67 1.42 -9.40
C ARG A 96 -26.12 2.74 -8.75
N GLY A 97 -25.65 3.87 -9.27
CA GLY A 97 -26.03 5.21 -8.84
C GLY A 97 -24.97 5.93 -7.99
N GLY A 98 -23.80 5.34 -7.79
CA GLY A 98 -22.67 5.93 -7.08
C GLY A 98 -21.44 6.18 -7.97
N HIS A 99 -21.57 6.02 -9.29
CA HIS A 99 -20.46 6.27 -10.22
C HIS A 99 -20.95 6.86 -11.55
N ILE A 100 -20.05 7.55 -12.23
CA ILE A 100 -20.21 8.05 -13.60
C ILE A 100 -19.03 7.56 -14.41
N GLY A 101 -19.30 6.72 -15.42
CA GLY A 101 -18.33 6.34 -16.43
C GLY A 101 -18.07 7.46 -17.44
N PHE A 102 -16.93 7.41 -18.11
CA PHE A 102 -16.55 8.40 -19.11
C PHE A 102 -16.85 7.90 -20.53
N LEU A 103 -18.06 8.17 -21.02
CA LEU A 103 -18.59 7.66 -22.28
C LEU A 103 -17.68 7.84 -23.51
N PRO A 104 -16.94 8.96 -23.68
CA PRO A 104 -16.05 9.10 -24.84
C PRO A 104 -14.98 8.01 -24.91
N LEU A 105 -14.46 7.55 -23.78
CA LEU A 105 -13.48 6.48 -23.69
C LEU A 105 -14.15 5.10 -23.57
N TYR A 106 -15.28 5.00 -22.88
CA TYR A 106 -16.05 3.74 -22.82
C TYR A 106 -16.32 3.13 -24.20
N ARG A 107 -16.77 3.96 -25.15
CA ARG A 107 -17.08 3.52 -26.52
C ARG A 107 -15.86 3.07 -27.32
N GLN A 108 -14.67 3.48 -26.91
CA GLN A 108 -13.40 3.13 -27.56
C GLN A 108 -12.69 1.96 -26.86
N GLY A 109 -13.31 1.36 -25.83
CA GLY A 109 -12.67 0.31 -25.03
C GLY A 109 -11.59 0.84 -24.09
N GLY A 110 -11.73 2.08 -23.60
CA GLY A 110 -10.79 2.74 -22.70
C GLY A 110 -9.80 3.69 -23.41
N VAL A 111 -8.80 4.14 -22.69
CA VAL A 111 -7.73 4.97 -23.26
C VAL A 111 -6.95 4.19 -24.32
N PRO A 112 -6.61 4.79 -25.46
CA PRO A 112 -5.99 4.06 -26.57
C PRO A 112 -4.53 3.69 -26.34
N ARG A 113 -3.84 4.36 -25.41
CA ARG A 113 -2.43 4.14 -25.09
C ARG A 113 -2.18 4.35 -23.61
N SER A 114 -1.25 3.58 -23.06
CA SER A 114 -0.77 3.78 -21.69
C SER A 114 0.04 5.08 -21.60
N GLY A 115 -0.09 5.79 -20.47
CA GLY A 115 0.63 7.03 -20.21
C GLY A 115 0.01 7.86 -19.10
N ILE A 116 0.57 9.06 -18.90
CA ILE A 116 0.03 10.04 -17.95
C ILE A 116 -1.14 10.79 -18.61
N TYR A 117 -2.25 10.86 -17.90
CA TYR A 117 -3.44 11.60 -18.31
C TYR A 117 -3.79 12.64 -17.25
N THR A 118 -4.24 13.82 -17.70
CA THR A 118 -4.88 14.80 -16.85
C THR A 118 -6.37 14.56 -16.84
N ILE A 119 -6.94 14.32 -15.66
CA ILE A 119 -8.38 14.19 -15.43
C ILE A 119 -8.85 15.40 -14.67
N ARG A 120 -9.86 16.09 -15.20
CA ARG A 120 -10.51 17.24 -14.56
C ARG A 120 -11.98 16.93 -14.34
N VAL A 121 -12.48 17.21 -13.14
CA VAL A 121 -13.88 17.03 -12.78
C VAL A 121 -14.41 18.31 -12.16
N ARG A 122 -15.55 18.82 -12.69
CA ARG A 122 -16.27 19.95 -12.07
C ARG A 122 -17.37 19.38 -11.19
N ALA A 123 -17.21 19.53 -9.87
CA ALA A 123 -18.07 18.89 -8.88
C ALA A 123 -18.34 19.76 -7.66
N ALA A 124 -19.40 19.40 -6.90
CA ALA A 124 -19.72 19.97 -5.60
C ALA A 124 -20.27 18.90 -4.65
N ALA A 125 -20.18 19.18 -3.36
CA ALA A 125 -20.72 18.39 -2.26
C ALA A 125 -22.02 19.03 -1.77
N VAL A 126 -23.15 18.49 -2.13
CA VAL A 126 -24.46 19.09 -1.85
C VAL A 126 -25.17 18.31 -0.75
N GLY A 127 -25.82 19.03 0.19
CA GLY A 127 -26.66 18.44 1.22
C GLY A 127 -25.91 17.63 2.27
N ARG A 128 -24.67 18.01 2.60
CA ARG A 128 -23.85 17.35 3.63
C ARG A 128 -24.49 17.45 5.01
N VAL A 129 -25.06 18.61 5.33
CA VAL A 129 -25.84 18.81 6.53
C VAL A 129 -27.31 18.47 6.22
N HIS A 130 -27.86 17.53 6.95
CA HIS A 130 -29.21 17.00 6.74
C HIS A 130 -29.84 16.51 8.04
N ASP A 131 -31.14 16.24 8.01
CA ASP A 131 -31.90 15.79 9.16
C ASP A 131 -32.52 14.39 9.01
N TYR A 132 -31.97 13.57 8.14
CA TYR A 132 -32.44 12.19 7.88
C TYR A 132 -32.00 11.17 8.95
N GLY A 133 -31.09 11.54 9.84
CA GLY A 133 -30.63 10.70 10.94
C GLY A 133 -30.18 9.30 10.51
N LYS A 134 -30.66 8.29 11.21
CA LYS A 134 -30.32 6.88 10.98
C LYS A 134 -30.76 6.33 9.61
N ALA A 135 -31.67 7.04 8.90
CA ALA A 135 -32.13 6.61 7.58
C ALA A 135 -31.01 6.58 6.53
N LEU A 136 -29.91 7.32 6.71
CA LEU A 136 -28.75 7.29 5.83
C LEU A 136 -27.66 6.31 6.30
N GLY A 137 -27.97 5.47 7.28
CA GLY A 137 -27.06 4.46 7.79
C GLY A 137 -25.86 5.07 8.53
N ASP A 138 -24.67 4.71 8.09
CA ASP A 138 -23.39 5.10 8.67
C ASP A 138 -22.84 6.44 8.16
N PHE A 139 -23.58 7.15 7.29
CA PHE A 139 -23.15 8.48 6.85
C PHE A 139 -23.33 9.50 7.99
N ARG A 140 -22.23 10.12 8.41
CA ARG A 140 -22.24 11.10 9.51
C ARG A 140 -22.67 12.46 8.99
N ASN A 141 -23.56 13.12 9.71
CA ASN A 141 -24.08 14.44 9.34
C ASN A 141 -22.96 15.47 9.28
N GLY A 142 -22.86 16.19 8.18
CA GLY A 142 -21.84 17.20 7.94
C GLY A 142 -20.50 16.67 7.43
N ASP A 143 -20.34 15.35 7.28
CA ASP A 143 -19.11 14.76 6.73
C ASP A 143 -18.76 15.33 5.35
N PRO A 144 -17.46 15.48 5.02
CA PRO A 144 -17.04 15.74 3.65
C PRO A 144 -17.47 14.59 2.73
N LEU A 145 -17.82 14.89 1.49
CA LEU A 145 -18.05 13.86 0.48
C LEU A 145 -16.72 13.46 -0.15
N VAL A 146 -16.49 12.17 -0.26
CA VAL A 146 -15.26 11.64 -0.89
C VAL A 146 -15.52 11.33 -2.36
N MET A 147 -14.95 12.14 -3.24
CA MET A 147 -14.90 11.86 -4.67
C MET A 147 -13.66 11.02 -4.98
N GLU A 148 -13.87 9.88 -5.61
CA GLU A 148 -12.81 8.97 -6.06
C GLU A 148 -12.77 8.98 -7.59
N ILE A 149 -11.55 9.05 -8.13
CA ILE A 149 -11.27 8.74 -9.52
C ILE A 149 -10.75 7.32 -9.57
N ALA A 150 -11.43 6.44 -10.26
CA ALA A 150 -11.02 5.05 -10.46
C ALA A 150 -10.74 4.78 -11.95
N ALA A 151 -9.83 3.86 -12.25
CA ALA A 151 -9.64 3.30 -13.59
C ALA A 151 -10.28 1.92 -13.64
N VAL A 152 -11.12 1.68 -14.65
CA VAL A 152 -11.84 0.41 -14.85
C VAL A 152 -11.35 -0.24 -16.14
N ASP A 153 -10.91 -1.50 -16.06
CA ASP A 153 -10.47 -2.27 -17.21
C ASP A 153 -11.67 -2.62 -18.10
N ARG A 154 -11.63 -2.18 -19.36
CA ARG A 154 -12.69 -2.45 -20.37
C ARG A 154 -12.32 -3.53 -21.38
N ARG A 155 -11.16 -4.16 -21.24
CA ARG A 155 -10.71 -5.25 -22.13
C ARG A 155 -11.36 -6.58 -21.77
N GLY A 156 -11.80 -6.74 -20.51
CA GLY A 156 -12.51 -7.92 -20.06
C GLY A 156 -13.94 -7.97 -20.61
N SER A 157 -14.39 -9.16 -21.02
CA SER A 157 -15.79 -9.41 -21.40
C SER A 157 -16.71 -9.07 -20.24
N VAL A 158 -17.70 -8.20 -20.48
CA VAL A 158 -18.80 -7.98 -19.54
C VAL A 158 -19.62 -9.27 -19.51
N THR A 159 -19.31 -10.16 -18.56
CA THR A 159 -20.17 -11.31 -18.34
C THR A 159 -21.48 -10.83 -17.71
N SER A 160 -22.59 -11.41 -18.14
CA SER A 160 -23.95 -11.13 -17.66
C SER A 160 -24.13 -11.35 -16.14
N THR A 161 -23.16 -11.95 -15.48
CA THR A 161 -23.11 -12.28 -14.05
C THR A 161 -22.44 -11.21 -13.17
N GLY A 162 -22.04 -10.05 -13.73
CA GLY A 162 -21.58 -8.93 -12.91
C GLY A 162 -20.16 -9.12 -12.34
N ASN A 163 -19.30 -9.87 -13.00
CA ASN A 163 -17.89 -9.90 -12.64
C ASN A 163 -17.33 -8.48 -12.74
N VAL A 164 -16.88 -7.97 -11.60
CA VAL A 164 -16.30 -6.64 -11.47
C VAL A 164 -15.05 -6.59 -12.33
N SER A 165 -15.09 -5.81 -13.41
CA SER A 165 -13.89 -5.47 -14.18
C SER A 165 -12.82 -4.98 -13.20
N LYS A 166 -11.57 -5.38 -13.37
CA LYS A 166 -10.46 -4.93 -12.52
C LYS A 166 -10.51 -3.41 -12.41
N MET A 167 -10.58 -2.92 -11.20
CA MET A 167 -10.73 -1.50 -10.89
C MET A 167 -9.59 -1.05 -9.98
N ILE A 168 -8.98 0.07 -10.33
CA ILE A 168 -7.85 0.65 -9.60
C ILE A 168 -8.27 2.05 -9.15
N SER A 169 -8.14 2.35 -7.85
CA SER A 169 -8.31 3.71 -7.32
C SER A 169 -7.09 4.54 -7.75
N LEU A 170 -7.33 5.64 -8.47
CA LEU A 170 -6.27 6.53 -8.96
C LEU A 170 -6.06 7.74 -8.05
N ALA A 171 -7.16 8.32 -7.55
CA ALA A 171 -7.12 9.50 -6.70
C ALA A 171 -8.39 9.61 -5.86
N ARG A 172 -8.28 10.25 -4.70
CA ARG A 172 -9.41 10.59 -3.82
C ARG A 172 -9.28 12.02 -3.32
N ILE A 173 -10.41 12.70 -3.17
CA ILE A 173 -10.46 14.03 -2.58
C ILE A 173 -11.72 14.20 -1.74
N GLU A 174 -11.60 14.90 -0.63
CA GLU A 174 -12.73 15.36 0.18
C GLU A 174 -13.29 16.67 -0.36
N LEU A 175 -14.61 16.70 -0.52
CA LEU A 175 -15.34 17.87 -0.95
C LEU A 175 -16.21 18.39 0.19
N THR A 176 -16.07 19.68 0.47
CA THR A 176 -16.93 20.42 1.42
C THR A 176 -17.64 21.59 0.75
N ASN A 177 -17.30 21.91 -0.51
CA ASN A 177 -17.86 23.01 -1.28
C ASN A 177 -19.25 22.67 -1.82
N GLU A 178 -20.23 23.53 -1.61
CA GLU A 178 -21.56 23.41 -2.21
C GLU A 178 -21.61 24.00 -3.63
N GLU A 179 -20.75 24.97 -3.92
CA GLU A 179 -20.57 25.55 -5.25
C GLU A 179 -19.60 24.70 -6.10
N PRO A 180 -19.87 24.60 -7.41
CA PRO A 180 -19.05 23.78 -8.30
C PRO A 180 -17.63 24.31 -8.47
N LYS A 181 -16.65 23.45 -8.19
CA LYS A 181 -15.21 23.71 -8.40
C LYS A 181 -14.61 22.69 -9.35
N TRP A 182 -13.52 23.08 -10.02
CA TRP A 182 -12.70 22.18 -10.78
C TRP A 182 -11.67 21.50 -9.89
N PHE A 183 -11.57 20.18 -10.03
CA PHE A 183 -10.54 19.33 -9.43
C PHE A 183 -9.73 18.69 -10.54
N GLU A 184 -8.42 18.59 -10.37
CA GLU A 184 -7.50 18.10 -11.38
C GLU A 184 -6.51 17.09 -10.81
N TRP A 185 -6.25 16.03 -11.57
CA TRP A 185 -5.25 15.02 -11.25
C TRP A 185 -4.47 14.64 -12.49
N GLN A 186 -3.16 14.41 -12.30
CA GLN A 186 -2.33 13.71 -13.26
C GLN A 186 -2.16 12.27 -12.80
N VAL A 187 -2.63 11.32 -13.60
CA VAL A 187 -2.66 9.90 -13.25
C VAL A 187 -2.12 9.05 -14.39
N TYR A 188 -1.45 7.98 -14.05
CA TYR A 188 -1.07 6.97 -15.04
C TYR A 188 -2.26 6.06 -15.31
N MET A 189 -2.62 5.89 -16.57
CA MET A 189 -3.62 4.92 -17.03
C MET A 189 -3.02 3.99 -18.07
N GLU A 190 -3.35 2.71 -17.97
CA GLU A 190 -3.02 1.72 -18.99
C GLU A 190 -4.02 1.76 -20.14
N ALA A 191 -3.54 1.41 -21.36
CA ALA A 191 -4.41 1.23 -22.51
C ALA A 191 -5.54 0.24 -22.18
N GLY A 192 -6.77 0.58 -22.55
CA GLY A 192 -7.94 -0.21 -22.25
C GLY A 192 -8.63 0.11 -20.93
N TYR A 193 -8.07 0.98 -20.11
CA TYR A 193 -8.75 1.46 -18.89
C TYR A 193 -9.57 2.73 -19.17
N GLU A 194 -10.67 2.87 -18.45
CA GLU A 194 -11.56 4.04 -18.49
C GLU A 194 -11.61 4.71 -17.12
N PRO A 195 -11.53 6.05 -17.04
CA PRO A 195 -11.74 6.74 -15.76
C PRO A 195 -13.22 6.78 -15.40
N GLU A 196 -13.50 6.50 -14.13
CA GLU A 196 -14.82 6.67 -13.51
C GLU A 196 -14.74 7.65 -12.35
N VAL A 197 -15.79 8.48 -12.20
CA VAL A 197 -15.99 9.31 -11.00
C VAL A 197 -16.95 8.57 -10.06
N ARG A 198 -16.58 8.44 -8.78
CA ARG A 198 -17.32 7.67 -7.78
C ARG A 198 -17.56 8.47 -6.51
N PHE A 199 -18.72 8.27 -5.88
CA PHE A 199 -19.04 8.75 -4.55
C PHE A 199 -18.64 7.70 -3.52
N ARG A 200 -17.39 7.75 -3.02
CA ARG A 200 -16.76 6.67 -2.26
C ARG A 200 -17.41 6.41 -0.90
N ASN A 201 -17.67 7.46 -0.12
CA ASN A 201 -18.31 7.39 1.20
C ASN A 201 -19.79 7.74 1.16
N GLY A 202 -20.43 7.65 -0.01
CA GLY A 202 -21.87 7.87 -0.13
C GLY A 202 -22.67 6.99 0.83
N PRO A 203 -23.88 7.41 1.23
CA PRO A 203 -24.69 6.64 2.15
C PRO A 203 -25.07 5.28 1.55
N LEU A 204 -26.29 4.92 1.49
CA LEU A 204 -26.74 3.63 0.98
C LEU A 204 -26.66 3.52 -0.55
N ALA A 205 -26.80 2.32 -1.08
CA ALA A 205 -27.05 2.11 -2.52
C ALA A 205 -28.35 2.80 -2.94
N ALA A 206 -28.33 3.52 -4.09
CA ALA A 206 -29.47 4.29 -4.59
C ALA A 206 -30.80 3.50 -4.61
N LYS A 207 -30.74 2.21 -4.94
CA LYS A 207 -31.93 1.32 -4.93
C LYS A 207 -32.48 1.07 -3.53
N ARG A 208 -31.63 1.02 -2.51
CA ARG A 208 -32.02 0.94 -1.09
C ARG A 208 -32.52 2.28 -0.58
N MET A 209 -31.92 3.39 -1.04
CA MET A 209 -32.29 4.74 -0.61
C MET A 209 -33.77 5.02 -0.79
N VAL A 210 -34.34 4.78 -1.96
CA VAL A 210 -35.77 5.01 -2.22
C VAL A 210 -36.62 4.29 -1.19
N ARG A 211 -36.33 3.03 -0.90
CA ARG A 211 -37.08 2.27 0.12
C ARG A 211 -36.87 2.85 1.52
N VAL A 212 -35.64 3.10 1.90
CA VAL A 212 -35.29 3.58 3.24
C VAL A 212 -35.92 4.96 3.51
N LEU A 213 -35.82 5.89 2.54
CA LEU A 213 -36.41 7.23 2.69
C LEU A 213 -37.93 7.19 2.78
N THR A 214 -38.60 6.27 2.07
CA THR A 214 -40.06 6.13 2.16
C THR A 214 -40.54 5.26 3.31
N THR A 215 -39.67 4.67 4.12
CA THR A 215 -40.01 3.88 5.30
C THR A 215 -39.47 4.47 6.60
N GLN A 216 -38.14 4.73 6.66
CA GLN A 216 -37.45 5.20 7.86
C GLN A 216 -37.43 6.74 8.00
N ALA A 217 -37.69 7.48 6.92
CA ALA A 217 -37.84 8.92 6.89
C ALA A 217 -39.22 9.32 6.35
N ALA A 218 -40.21 8.45 6.49
CA ALA A 218 -41.55 8.65 5.96
C ALA A 218 -42.31 9.86 6.58
N GLU A 219 -41.94 10.27 7.80
CA GLU A 219 -42.48 11.45 8.48
C GLU A 219 -42.07 12.78 7.80
N LYS A 220 -41.00 12.76 6.99
CA LYS A 220 -40.54 13.96 6.29
C LYS A 220 -41.51 14.39 5.21
N PRO A 221 -41.90 15.69 5.19
CA PRO A 221 -42.90 16.21 4.25
C PRO A 221 -42.63 15.90 2.81
N GLU A 222 -41.37 15.96 2.39
CA GLU A 222 -40.91 15.74 1.02
C GLU A 222 -41.12 14.31 0.52
N PHE A 223 -41.24 13.32 1.39
CA PHE A 223 -41.47 11.92 1.00
C PHE A 223 -42.90 11.46 1.12
N LYS A 224 -43.77 12.18 1.82
CA LYS A 224 -45.19 11.83 2.01
C LYS A 224 -45.92 11.52 0.69
N PRO A 225 -45.72 12.27 -0.42
CA PRO A 225 -46.42 11.98 -1.69
C PRO A 225 -46.04 10.60 -2.30
N PHE A 226 -44.91 10.04 -1.91
CA PHE A 226 -44.37 8.83 -2.54
C PHE A 226 -44.62 7.56 -1.69
N ILE A 227 -45.08 7.67 -0.46
CA ILE A 227 -45.23 6.53 0.46
C ILE A 227 -46.12 5.46 -0.15
N ASN A 228 -47.31 5.83 -0.61
CA ASN A 228 -48.31 4.92 -1.14
C ASN A 228 -48.17 4.63 -2.64
N MET A 229 -47.21 5.22 -3.32
CA MET A 229 -46.95 4.92 -4.73
C MET A 229 -46.40 3.50 -4.92
N LYS A 230 -46.88 2.82 -5.97
CA LYS A 230 -46.34 1.51 -6.35
C LYS A 230 -44.84 1.62 -6.65
N PRO A 231 -44.03 0.60 -6.26
CA PRO A 231 -42.63 0.56 -6.62
C PRO A 231 -42.43 0.65 -8.14
N GLY A 232 -41.67 1.64 -8.59
CA GLY A 232 -41.44 1.88 -10.02
C GLY A 232 -40.51 3.07 -10.28
N LEU A 233 -40.37 3.40 -11.55
CA LEU A 233 -39.47 4.48 -12.01
C LEU A 233 -39.93 5.84 -11.50
N GLU A 234 -41.22 6.11 -11.58
CA GLU A 234 -41.84 7.37 -11.18
C GLU A 234 -41.62 7.65 -9.67
N LYS A 235 -41.93 6.65 -8.83
CA LYS A 235 -41.65 6.73 -7.39
C LYS A 235 -40.16 6.96 -7.14
N GLY A 236 -39.31 6.19 -7.80
CA GLY A 236 -37.85 6.31 -7.65
C GLY A 236 -37.32 7.70 -8.01
N HIS A 237 -37.77 8.23 -9.15
CA HIS A 237 -37.39 9.55 -9.61
C HIS A 237 -37.90 10.66 -8.70
N GLY A 238 -39.18 10.59 -8.32
CA GLY A 238 -39.78 11.57 -7.40
C GLY A 238 -39.08 11.65 -6.05
N VAL A 239 -38.78 10.49 -5.43
CA VAL A 239 -38.07 10.43 -4.15
C VAL A 239 -36.67 11.01 -4.26
N LEU A 240 -35.89 10.66 -5.32
CA LEU A 240 -34.55 11.17 -5.49
C LEU A 240 -34.52 12.67 -5.84
N LYS A 241 -35.52 13.18 -6.55
CA LYS A 241 -35.68 14.62 -6.82
C LYS A 241 -36.01 15.41 -5.55
N ALA A 242 -36.79 14.82 -4.66
CA ALA A 242 -37.19 15.42 -3.36
C ALA A 242 -36.07 15.31 -2.31
N TYR A 243 -35.14 14.41 -2.48
CA TYR A 243 -34.06 14.16 -1.52
C TYR A 243 -33.10 15.33 -1.39
N LYS A 244 -32.90 15.82 -0.15
CA LYS A 244 -32.05 16.96 0.19
C LYS A 244 -30.73 16.58 0.86
N GLY A 245 -30.48 15.29 1.11
CA GLY A 245 -29.28 14.81 1.78
C GLY A 245 -28.03 14.77 0.87
N PRO A 246 -26.97 14.10 1.33
CA PRO A 246 -25.65 14.14 0.69
C PRO A 246 -25.66 13.59 -0.75
N ARG A 247 -25.17 14.40 -1.67
CA ARG A 247 -25.05 14.10 -3.11
C ARG A 247 -23.74 14.65 -3.66
N LEU A 248 -22.96 13.79 -4.30
CA LEU A 248 -21.84 14.26 -5.11
C LEU A 248 -22.40 14.70 -6.47
N ARG A 249 -22.37 16.01 -6.72
CA ARG A 249 -22.92 16.62 -7.92
C ARG A 249 -21.82 16.90 -8.92
N VAL A 250 -21.96 16.39 -10.14
CA VAL A 250 -20.94 16.49 -11.19
C VAL A 250 -21.51 17.18 -12.42
N TRP A 251 -20.83 18.22 -12.94
CA TRP A 251 -21.20 18.99 -14.14
C TRP A 251 -20.45 18.58 -15.38
N GLU A 252 -19.15 18.34 -15.26
CA GLU A 252 -18.30 18.08 -16.44
C GLU A 252 -17.09 17.24 -16.01
N ILE A 253 -16.69 16.34 -16.91
CA ILE A 253 -15.47 15.56 -16.81
C ILE A 253 -14.65 15.81 -18.08
N LYS A 254 -13.36 16.10 -17.92
CA LYS A 254 -12.40 16.23 -19.01
C LYS A 254 -11.25 15.28 -18.82
N VAL A 255 -10.78 14.68 -19.90
CA VAL A 255 -9.60 13.80 -19.92
C VAL A 255 -8.69 14.27 -21.04
N GLU A 256 -7.43 14.49 -20.73
CA GLU A 256 -6.43 14.92 -21.71
C GLU A 256 -5.18 14.04 -21.58
N GLY A 257 -4.71 13.51 -22.69
CA GLY A 257 -3.51 12.66 -22.72
C GLY A 257 -3.45 11.69 -23.90
N PRO A 258 -2.46 10.80 -23.92
CA PRO A 258 -1.37 10.73 -22.95
C PRO A 258 -0.42 11.92 -23.07
N HIS A 259 0.09 12.41 -21.92
CA HIS A 259 1.17 13.40 -21.92
C HIS A 259 2.50 12.68 -22.14
N VAL A 260 3.26 13.16 -23.08
CA VAL A 260 4.55 12.58 -23.48
C VAL A 260 5.62 13.64 -23.32
N GLU A 261 6.43 13.56 -22.24
CA GLU A 261 7.50 14.51 -21.97
C GLU A 261 8.65 14.38 -22.97
N ALA A 262 9.07 13.15 -23.26
CA ALA A 262 10.16 12.86 -24.18
C ALA A 262 9.77 11.75 -25.17
N TRP A 263 10.14 11.95 -26.44
CA TRP A 263 9.93 10.96 -27.49
C TRP A 263 11.21 10.73 -28.30
N PRO A 264 11.62 9.48 -28.50
CA PRO A 264 11.14 8.28 -27.78
C PRO A 264 11.42 8.34 -26.28
N SER A 265 10.72 7.51 -25.49
CA SER A 265 10.92 7.43 -24.03
C SER A 265 12.33 6.94 -23.67
N ALA A 266 12.72 7.17 -22.39
CA ALA A 266 13.98 6.66 -21.87
C ALA A 266 14.09 5.12 -22.01
N GLY A 267 12.98 4.39 -21.77
CA GLY A 267 12.92 2.94 -21.96
C GLY A 267 13.18 2.51 -23.41
N HIS A 268 12.62 3.25 -24.39
CA HIS A 268 12.90 2.98 -25.80
C HIS A 268 14.38 3.21 -26.12
N ARG A 269 14.95 4.33 -25.66
CA ARG A 269 16.38 4.61 -25.87
C ARG A 269 17.29 3.58 -25.19
N ALA A 270 16.91 3.09 -24.03
CA ALA A 270 17.64 2.01 -23.36
C ALA A 270 17.66 0.72 -24.17
N LEU A 271 16.56 0.37 -24.85
CA LEU A 271 16.45 -0.82 -25.70
C LEU A 271 17.15 -0.66 -27.05
N TYR A 272 16.91 0.44 -27.75
CA TYR A 272 17.23 0.61 -29.16
C TYR A 272 18.29 1.69 -29.43
N GLY A 273 18.57 2.58 -28.47
CA GLY A 273 19.35 3.79 -28.74
C GLY A 273 18.63 4.66 -29.77
N ASP A 274 19.35 5.09 -30.78
CA ASP A 274 18.81 5.87 -31.92
C ASP A 274 18.56 5.00 -33.16
N LEU A 275 18.63 3.66 -33.02
CA LEU A 275 18.46 2.73 -34.16
C LEU A 275 17.00 2.63 -34.57
N THR A 276 16.78 2.68 -35.89
CA THR A 276 15.51 2.36 -36.52
C THR A 276 15.42 0.85 -36.83
N PRO A 277 14.23 0.27 -37.05
CA PRO A 277 14.11 -1.14 -37.40
C PRO A 277 14.89 -1.56 -38.65
N SER A 278 15.07 -0.68 -39.62
CA SER A 278 15.83 -0.92 -40.86
C SER A 278 17.36 -0.99 -40.67
N GLN A 279 17.87 -0.42 -39.57
CA GLN A 279 19.29 -0.43 -39.23
C GLN A 279 19.71 -1.64 -38.40
N LEU A 280 18.75 -2.48 -38.00
CA LEU A 280 19.02 -3.66 -37.19
C LEU A 280 19.59 -4.79 -38.07
N ASN A 281 20.80 -5.25 -37.70
CA ASN A 281 21.48 -6.41 -38.26
C ASN A 281 22.26 -7.09 -37.12
N ALA A 282 22.89 -8.24 -37.40
CA ALA A 282 23.60 -9.00 -36.38
C ALA A 282 24.64 -8.17 -35.60
N LYS A 283 25.40 -7.29 -36.28
CA LYS A 283 26.42 -6.44 -35.68
C LYS A 283 25.83 -5.34 -34.78
N THR A 284 24.77 -4.65 -35.26
CA THR A 284 24.11 -3.58 -34.48
C THR A 284 23.38 -4.15 -33.31
N ILE A 285 22.75 -5.32 -33.44
CA ILE A 285 22.09 -6.04 -32.35
C ILE A 285 23.06 -6.43 -31.26
N SER A 286 24.21 -7.03 -31.59
CA SER A 286 25.25 -7.42 -30.60
C SER A 286 25.69 -6.23 -29.76
N ARG A 287 26.05 -5.11 -30.38
CA ARG A 287 26.45 -3.88 -29.68
C ARG A 287 25.33 -3.34 -28.79
N ARG A 288 24.07 -3.44 -29.26
CA ARG A 288 22.92 -2.94 -28.50
C ARG A 288 22.65 -3.80 -27.28
N LEU A 289 22.78 -5.12 -27.39
CA LEU A 289 22.67 -6.04 -26.27
C LEU A 289 23.75 -5.80 -25.21
N GLU A 290 25.00 -5.53 -25.62
CA GLU A 290 26.09 -5.19 -24.71
C GLU A 290 25.76 -3.91 -23.91
N ALA A 291 25.38 -2.83 -24.61
CA ALA A 291 25.03 -1.57 -23.98
C ALA A 291 23.76 -1.67 -23.10
N PHE A 292 22.79 -2.49 -23.48
CA PHE A 292 21.61 -2.75 -22.67
C PHE A 292 21.94 -3.58 -21.43
N ALA A 293 22.80 -4.61 -21.57
CA ALA A 293 23.24 -5.43 -20.46
C ALA A 293 24.06 -4.64 -19.43
N GLU A 294 24.92 -3.72 -19.86
CA GLU A 294 25.66 -2.85 -18.95
C GLU A 294 24.72 -2.02 -18.06
N GLN A 295 23.66 -1.49 -18.64
CA GLN A 295 22.63 -0.77 -17.88
C GLN A 295 21.80 -1.71 -16.97
N ALA A 296 21.37 -2.85 -17.50
CA ALA A 296 20.56 -3.83 -16.79
C ALA A 296 21.31 -4.48 -15.62
N PHE A 297 22.56 -4.87 -15.82
CA PHE A 297 23.43 -5.48 -14.80
C PHE A 297 24.03 -4.46 -13.82
N ARG A 298 23.85 -3.17 -14.11
CA ARG A 298 24.39 -2.07 -13.29
C ARG A 298 25.93 -2.08 -13.21
N ARG A 299 26.58 -2.82 -14.11
CA ARG A 299 28.02 -2.98 -14.28
C ARG A 299 28.33 -3.44 -15.71
N PRO A 300 29.54 -3.28 -16.18
CA PRO A 300 29.97 -3.97 -17.40
C PRO A 300 29.77 -5.49 -17.26
N PRO A 301 29.27 -6.18 -18.31
CA PRO A 301 29.16 -7.63 -18.30
C PRO A 301 30.56 -8.27 -18.13
N HIS A 302 30.65 -9.36 -17.39
CA HIS A 302 31.87 -10.14 -17.29
C HIS A 302 32.21 -10.80 -18.62
N LYS A 303 33.47 -11.15 -18.81
CA LYS A 303 33.95 -11.87 -20.02
C LYS A 303 33.14 -13.17 -20.18
N GLY A 304 32.53 -13.36 -21.33
CA GLY A 304 31.70 -14.56 -21.62
C GLY A 304 30.26 -14.53 -21.12
N GLU A 305 29.91 -13.61 -20.25
CA GLU A 305 28.57 -13.58 -19.62
C GLU A 305 27.41 -13.41 -20.63
N LEU A 306 27.63 -12.66 -21.69
CA LEU A 306 26.65 -12.47 -22.77
C LEU A 306 26.71 -13.50 -23.91
N GLU A 307 27.74 -14.34 -23.96
CA GLU A 307 27.90 -15.30 -25.05
C GLU A 307 26.71 -16.23 -25.27
N PRO A 308 26.05 -16.80 -24.22
CA PRO A 308 24.88 -17.63 -24.43
C PRO A 308 23.72 -16.85 -25.09
N ILE A 309 23.54 -15.59 -24.69
CA ILE A 309 22.46 -14.72 -25.20
C ILE A 309 22.79 -14.31 -26.66
N GLN A 310 24.01 -13.94 -26.94
CA GLN A 310 24.45 -13.59 -28.29
C GLN A 310 24.36 -14.80 -29.25
N ARG A 311 24.70 -16.01 -28.79
CA ARG A 311 24.50 -17.25 -29.55
C ARG A 311 23.02 -17.52 -29.83
N LEU A 312 22.17 -17.41 -28.83
CA LEU A 312 20.72 -17.55 -28.99
C LEU A 312 20.18 -16.61 -30.08
N VAL A 313 20.51 -15.33 -29.99
CA VAL A 313 20.06 -14.31 -30.96
C VAL A 313 20.61 -14.57 -32.36
N THR A 314 21.88 -14.93 -32.46
CA THR A 314 22.50 -15.25 -33.77
C THR A 314 21.86 -16.48 -34.42
N ASN A 315 21.59 -17.54 -33.68
CA ASN A 315 20.91 -18.73 -34.18
C ASN A 315 19.49 -18.40 -34.65
N LYS A 316 18.74 -17.62 -33.89
CA LYS A 316 17.37 -17.19 -34.26
C LYS A 316 17.36 -16.30 -35.50
N LEU A 317 18.38 -15.46 -35.72
CA LEU A 317 18.52 -14.70 -36.95
C LEU A 317 18.79 -15.61 -38.14
N ARG A 318 19.65 -16.65 -37.99
CA ARG A 318 19.90 -17.66 -39.04
C ARG A 318 18.66 -18.49 -39.39
N GLU A 319 17.81 -18.75 -38.37
CA GLU A 319 16.49 -19.40 -38.53
C GLU A 319 15.45 -18.49 -39.20
N GLY A 320 15.80 -17.26 -39.56
CA GLY A 320 14.90 -16.31 -40.25
C GLY A 320 14.07 -15.41 -39.33
N LEU A 321 14.35 -15.37 -38.02
CA LEU A 321 13.67 -14.44 -37.12
C LEU A 321 13.98 -12.98 -37.51
N LYS A 322 12.96 -12.15 -37.62
CA LYS A 322 13.12 -10.72 -37.97
C LYS A 322 14.04 -10.00 -36.96
N PRO A 323 15.00 -9.14 -37.43
CA PRO A 323 15.99 -8.48 -36.56
C PRO A 323 15.42 -7.79 -35.31
N LEU A 324 14.29 -7.08 -35.44
CA LEU A 324 13.60 -6.44 -34.32
C LEU A 324 13.12 -7.45 -33.26
N ARG A 325 12.61 -8.60 -33.69
CA ARG A 325 12.20 -9.66 -32.76
C ARG A 325 13.40 -10.32 -32.10
N ALA A 326 14.49 -10.51 -32.83
CA ALA A 326 15.73 -11.08 -32.31
C ALA A 326 16.35 -10.17 -31.23
N LEU A 327 16.39 -8.85 -31.44
CA LEU A 327 16.84 -7.90 -30.41
C LEU A 327 15.95 -7.94 -29.16
N LYS A 328 14.62 -7.94 -29.32
CA LYS A 328 13.68 -8.06 -28.21
C LYS A 328 13.89 -9.34 -27.40
N LEU A 329 14.08 -10.47 -28.07
CA LEU A 329 14.40 -11.76 -27.43
C LEU A 329 15.69 -11.68 -26.62
N GLY A 330 16.74 -11.07 -27.18
CA GLY A 330 18.02 -10.87 -26.46
C GLY A 330 17.86 -9.98 -25.23
N CYS A 331 17.12 -8.87 -25.34
CA CYS A 331 16.81 -8.01 -24.19
C CYS A 331 15.97 -8.74 -23.12
N GLN A 332 15.01 -9.56 -23.53
CA GLN A 332 14.21 -10.40 -22.61
C GLN A 332 15.11 -11.40 -21.88
N ALA A 333 16.02 -12.06 -22.58
CA ALA A 333 16.98 -12.98 -21.98
C ALA A 333 17.91 -12.28 -20.98
N ILE A 334 18.35 -11.04 -21.26
CA ILE A 334 19.11 -10.22 -20.31
C ILE A 334 18.30 -9.93 -19.06
N LEU A 335 17.02 -9.53 -19.18
CA LEU A 335 16.15 -9.23 -18.04
C LEU A 335 15.77 -10.48 -17.22
N CYS A 336 15.94 -11.68 -17.77
CA CYS A 336 15.72 -12.94 -17.07
C CYS A 336 17.02 -13.63 -16.63
N SER A 337 18.16 -12.98 -16.84
CA SER A 337 19.48 -13.55 -16.49
C SER A 337 19.86 -13.27 -15.03
N PRO A 338 20.72 -14.10 -14.43
CA PRO A 338 21.24 -13.87 -13.08
C PRO A 338 21.87 -12.49 -12.90
N GLY A 339 22.57 -11.95 -13.92
CA GLY A 339 23.17 -10.62 -13.88
C GLY A 339 22.16 -9.48 -13.65
N PHE A 340 20.91 -9.67 -14.05
CA PHE A 340 19.83 -8.71 -13.79
C PHE A 340 19.05 -9.03 -12.53
N LEU A 341 18.66 -10.29 -12.33
CA LEU A 341 17.78 -10.70 -11.24
C LEU A 341 18.45 -10.65 -9.87
N TYR A 342 19.74 -10.92 -9.81
CA TYR A 342 20.49 -10.95 -8.55
C TYR A 342 21.45 -9.76 -8.42
N LEU A 343 21.63 -9.32 -7.20
CA LEU A 343 22.61 -8.32 -6.85
C LEU A 343 23.94 -9.02 -6.51
N ASN A 344 24.67 -9.47 -7.55
CA ASN A 344 25.98 -10.08 -7.32
C ASN A 344 27.01 -8.98 -7.04
N LEU A 345 27.40 -8.85 -5.78
CA LEU A 345 28.30 -7.81 -5.28
C LEU A 345 29.78 -8.27 -5.27
N GLY A 346 30.05 -9.56 -5.53
CA GLY A 346 31.37 -10.17 -5.38
C GLY A 346 31.65 -10.55 -3.92
N GLU A 347 32.83 -11.11 -3.65
CA GLU A 347 33.30 -11.51 -2.32
C GLU A 347 34.29 -10.48 -1.74
N GLY A 348 34.35 -10.43 -0.41
CA GLY A 348 35.27 -9.57 0.31
C GLY A 348 34.91 -8.10 0.34
N GLU A 349 35.89 -7.21 0.30
CA GLU A 349 35.67 -5.77 0.41
C GLU A 349 34.94 -5.19 -0.81
N LEU A 350 33.78 -4.58 -0.59
CA LEU A 350 32.99 -3.95 -1.65
C LEU A 350 33.61 -2.60 -2.06
N ARG A 351 33.84 -2.44 -3.35
CA ARG A 351 34.40 -1.23 -3.95
C ARG A 351 33.57 -0.81 -5.18
N GLY A 352 33.78 0.42 -5.61
CA GLY A 352 33.20 0.93 -6.86
C GLY A 352 31.68 0.75 -6.93
N VAL A 353 31.23 0.15 -8.03
CA VAL A 353 29.79 -0.02 -8.33
C VAL A 353 29.12 -1.00 -7.38
N ALA A 354 29.82 -2.01 -6.86
CA ALA A 354 29.23 -2.96 -5.90
C ALA A 354 28.79 -2.25 -4.61
N LEU A 355 29.66 -1.41 -4.03
CA LEU A 355 29.32 -0.60 -2.86
C LEU A 355 28.21 0.43 -3.18
N ALA A 356 28.26 1.08 -4.34
CA ALA A 356 27.23 2.00 -4.80
C ALA A 356 25.85 1.30 -4.92
N SER A 357 25.85 0.07 -5.46
CA SER A 357 24.62 -0.74 -5.60
C SER A 357 24.06 -1.13 -4.24
N ARG A 358 24.86 -1.67 -3.32
CA ARG A 358 24.39 -2.02 -1.97
C ARG A 358 23.76 -0.81 -1.28
N LEU A 359 24.44 0.35 -1.30
CA LEU A 359 23.93 1.58 -0.71
C LEU A 359 22.62 2.05 -1.36
N SER A 360 22.54 2.01 -2.69
CA SER A 360 21.36 2.48 -3.43
C SER A 360 20.17 1.55 -3.24
N TYR A 361 20.34 0.25 -3.26
CA TYR A 361 19.26 -0.68 -3.00
C TYR A 361 18.79 -0.64 -1.55
N PHE A 362 19.69 -0.45 -0.59
CA PHE A 362 19.33 -0.24 0.81
C PHE A 362 18.42 0.98 0.99
N LEU A 363 18.85 2.16 0.50
CA LEU A 363 18.17 3.43 0.81
C LEU A 363 17.11 3.86 -0.22
N TRP A 364 17.13 3.32 -1.44
CA TRP A 364 16.24 3.73 -2.52
C TRP A 364 15.49 2.58 -3.20
N SER A 365 15.85 1.32 -2.92
CA SER A 365 15.32 0.15 -3.64
C SER A 365 15.40 0.33 -5.16
N SER A 366 16.47 0.90 -5.65
CA SER A 366 16.69 1.23 -7.07
C SER A 366 18.17 1.28 -7.41
N PRO A 367 18.54 1.19 -8.72
CA PRO A 367 19.93 1.31 -9.17
C PRO A 367 20.58 2.63 -8.72
N PRO A 368 21.92 2.65 -8.58
CA PRO A 368 22.68 3.85 -8.28
C PRO A 368 22.45 4.98 -9.29
N ASP A 369 22.38 6.21 -8.80
CA ASP A 369 22.31 7.39 -9.66
C ASP A 369 23.69 7.78 -10.23
N ALA A 370 23.69 8.73 -11.16
CA ALA A 370 24.90 9.21 -11.81
C ALA A 370 25.95 9.74 -10.81
N THR A 371 25.52 10.32 -9.69
CA THR A 371 26.41 10.82 -8.63
C THR A 371 27.15 9.68 -7.94
N LEU A 372 26.42 8.63 -7.54
CA LEU A 372 27.04 7.44 -6.93
C LEU A 372 27.98 6.74 -7.90
N LEU A 373 27.56 6.57 -9.17
CA LEU A 373 28.40 5.94 -10.20
C LEU A 373 29.66 6.75 -10.49
N LYS A 374 29.58 8.07 -10.53
CA LYS A 374 30.77 8.94 -10.70
C LYS A 374 31.73 8.83 -9.53
N LEU A 375 31.25 8.81 -8.30
CA LEU A 375 32.07 8.61 -7.10
C LEU A 375 32.69 7.21 -7.07
N ALA A 376 31.92 6.20 -7.48
CA ALA A 376 32.38 4.82 -7.58
C ALA A 376 33.50 4.67 -8.59
N ALA A 377 33.33 5.20 -9.82
CA ALA A 377 34.34 5.17 -10.87
C ALA A 377 35.62 5.91 -10.50
N ALA A 378 35.52 7.02 -9.75
CA ALA A 378 36.67 7.78 -9.28
C ALA A 378 37.36 7.18 -8.02
N GLY A 379 36.88 6.05 -7.48
CA GLY A 379 37.37 5.46 -6.22
C GLY A 379 37.10 6.33 -4.97
N LYS A 380 36.19 7.32 -5.07
CA LYS A 380 35.91 8.31 -4.02
C LYS A 380 34.63 8.03 -3.24
N LEU A 381 33.92 6.93 -3.50
CA LEU A 381 32.65 6.65 -2.83
C LEU A 381 32.85 6.39 -1.33
N ARG A 382 33.82 5.56 -0.94
CA ARG A 382 34.06 5.16 0.46
C ARG A 382 34.27 6.36 1.40
N PRO A 383 35.16 7.31 1.13
CA PRO A 383 35.33 8.49 2.01
C PRO A 383 34.13 9.43 2.00
N ASN A 384 33.20 9.30 1.03
CA ASN A 384 32.02 10.13 0.91
C ASN A 384 30.72 9.45 1.37
N LEU A 385 30.77 8.23 1.95
CA LEU A 385 29.56 7.47 2.34
C LEU A 385 28.64 8.26 3.26
N SER A 386 29.17 8.92 4.31
CA SER A 386 28.37 9.74 5.23
C SER A 386 27.59 10.84 4.48
N ALA A 387 28.26 11.58 3.61
CA ALA A 387 27.61 12.62 2.80
C ALA A 387 26.55 12.06 1.85
N GLN A 388 26.81 10.87 1.26
CA GLN A 388 25.84 10.22 0.38
C GLN A 388 24.63 9.68 1.16
N VAL A 389 24.80 9.10 2.34
CA VAL A 389 23.68 8.69 3.22
C VAL A 389 22.76 9.88 3.51
N LYS A 390 23.33 11.02 3.92
CA LYS A 390 22.55 12.23 4.20
C LYS A 390 21.78 12.72 2.98
N ARG A 391 22.44 12.78 1.81
CA ARG A 391 21.81 13.16 0.54
C ARG A 391 20.69 12.21 0.17
N MET A 392 20.93 10.92 0.28
CA MET A 392 20.00 9.88 -0.17
C MET A 392 18.78 9.77 0.75
N LEU A 393 18.93 9.96 2.05
CA LEU A 393 17.81 10.00 2.98
C LEU A 393 16.94 11.25 2.80
N ALA A 394 17.50 12.37 2.34
CA ALA A 394 16.77 13.58 1.99
C ALA A 394 16.05 13.52 0.63
N ASP A 395 16.39 12.55 -0.22
CA ASP A 395 15.76 12.37 -1.53
C ASP A 395 14.41 11.63 -1.38
N PRO A 396 13.33 12.04 -2.10
CA PRO A 396 12.04 11.37 -2.05
C PRO A 396 12.07 9.86 -2.34
N LYS A 397 13.08 9.36 -3.06
CA LYS A 397 13.25 7.93 -3.29
C LYS A 397 13.43 7.13 -1.99
N SER A 398 13.90 7.76 -0.92
CA SER A 398 14.05 7.12 0.39
C SER A 398 12.73 6.73 1.04
N ASP A 399 11.58 7.22 0.55
CA ASP A 399 10.26 6.75 0.97
C ASP A 399 10.07 5.25 0.70
N ARG A 400 10.80 4.70 -0.29
CA ARG A 400 10.79 3.26 -0.56
C ARG A 400 11.47 2.48 0.59
N PHE A 401 12.61 2.96 1.08
CA PHE A 401 13.27 2.38 2.25
C PHE A 401 12.33 2.38 3.44
N VAL A 402 11.75 3.53 3.79
CA VAL A 402 10.83 3.65 4.92
C VAL A 402 9.69 2.65 4.78
N ARG A 403 9.01 2.66 3.63
CA ARG A 403 7.87 1.79 3.38
C ARG A 403 8.22 0.31 3.44
N HIS A 404 9.27 -0.11 2.72
CA HIS A 404 9.65 -1.52 2.65
C HIS A 404 10.15 -2.02 4.00
N PHE A 405 11.07 -1.29 4.64
CA PHE A 405 11.60 -1.69 5.94
C PHE A 405 10.49 -1.80 7.00
N VAL A 406 9.67 -0.75 7.16
CA VAL A 406 8.62 -0.71 8.19
C VAL A 406 7.59 -1.82 7.98
N ARG A 407 7.15 -2.03 6.73
CA ARG A 407 6.17 -3.09 6.41
C ARG A 407 6.71 -4.48 6.67
N ARG A 408 7.98 -4.74 6.36
CA ARG A 408 8.61 -6.04 6.61
C ARG A 408 8.96 -6.25 8.08
N TRP A 409 9.54 -5.23 8.73
CA TRP A 409 9.85 -5.31 10.16
C TRP A 409 8.61 -5.62 11.00
N LEU A 410 7.49 -4.94 10.72
CA LEU A 410 6.25 -5.04 11.48
C LEU A 410 5.17 -5.87 10.78
N ASP A 411 5.50 -6.70 9.79
CA ASP A 411 4.55 -7.53 9.03
C ASP A 411 3.25 -6.82 8.61
N LEU A 412 3.32 -5.52 8.29
CA LEU A 412 2.14 -4.72 7.98
C LEU A 412 1.46 -5.11 6.66
N ASP A 413 2.12 -5.89 5.81
CA ASP A 413 1.49 -6.44 4.61
C ASP A 413 0.44 -7.51 4.94
N ASN A 414 0.51 -8.11 6.13
CA ASN A 414 -0.49 -9.07 6.61
C ASN A 414 -1.82 -8.40 6.99
N ILE A 415 -1.84 -7.07 7.18
CA ILE A 415 -3.09 -6.34 7.39
C ILE A 415 -3.97 -6.53 6.16
N GLY A 416 -5.20 -7.02 6.35
CA GLY A 416 -6.15 -7.27 5.26
C GLY A 416 -6.04 -8.65 4.60
N THR A 417 -5.02 -9.47 4.88
CA THR A 417 -4.93 -10.86 4.40
C THR A 417 -5.96 -11.76 5.12
N MET A 418 -6.18 -11.51 6.40
CA MET A 418 -7.35 -11.98 7.14
C MET A 418 -8.25 -10.77 7.40
N PRO A 419 -9.26 -10.51 6.54
CA PRO A 419 -10.08 -9.32 6.66
C PRO A 419 -10.87 -9.36 7.99
N PRO A 420 -10.93 -8.24 8.73
CA PRO A 420 -11.73 -8.16 9.94
C PRO A 420 -13.18 -8.55 9.72
N SER A 421 -13.85 -9.05 10.78
CA SER A 421 -15.27 -9.36 10.75
C SER A 421 -16.09 -8.20 10.17
N ALA A 422 -17.17 -8.54 9.48
CA ALA A 422 -18.11 -7.55 8.94
C ALA A 422 -18.74 -6.64 10.03
N ASP A 423 -18.60 -7.01 11.29
CA ASP A 423 -19.05 -6.21 12.43
C ASP A 423 -18.19 -4.96 12.64
N PHE A 424 -16.94 -4.97 12.20
CA PHE A 424 -16.06 -3.80 12.19
C PHE A 424 -16.33 -2.91 10.95
N LEU A 425 -17.53 -2.35 10.85
CA LEU A 425 -17.98 -1.58 9.69
C LEU A 425 -17.09 -0.38 9.37
N GLU A 426 -16.55 0.29 10.38
CA GLU A 426 -15.65 1.43 10.24
C GLU A 426 -14.34 1.06 9.52
N TYR A 427 -13.80 -0.14 9.73
CA TYR A 427 -12.59 -0.60 9.05
C TYR A 427 -12.74 -0.49 7.53
N TYR A 428 -13.87 -0.95 7.01
CA TYR A 428 -14.15 -0.97 5.58
C TYR A 428 -14.63 0.38 5.05
N ARG A 429 -15.52 1.06 5.79
CA ARG A 429 -16.08 2.35 5.41
C ARG A 429 -15.02 3.42 5.33
N ASP A 430 -14.20 3.51 6.35
CA ASP A 430 -13.26 4.61 6.55
C ASP A 430 -11.86 4.30 5.96
N ASN A 431 -11.72 3.13 5.33
CA ASN A 431 -10.45 2.66 4.74
C ASN A 431 -9.29 2.70 5.76
N LEU A 432 -9.56 2.26 6.98
CA LEU A 432 -8.63 2.34 8.11
C LEU A 432 -7.32 1.60 7.83
N GLU A 433 -7.36 0.51 7.07
CA GLU A 433 -6.17 -0.25 6.68
C GLU A 433 -5.08 0.64 6.04
N THR A 434 -5.49 1.48 5.08
CA THR A 434 -4.55 2.39 4.41
C THR A 434 -4.04 3.47 5.37
N ALA A 435 -4.92 4.02 6.22
CA ALA A 435 -4.55 5.04 7.18
C ALA A 435 -3.62 4.50 8.27
N MET A 436 -3.88 3.29 8.77
CA MET A 436 -3.04 2.60 9.78
C MET A 436 -1.62 2.33 9.27
N ARG A 437 -1.48 1.79 8.03
CA ARG A 437 -0.15 1.61 7.43
C ARG A 437 0.58 2.93 7.25
N ALA A 438 -0.11 3.94 6.74
CA ALA A 438 0.47 5.26 6.49
C ALA A 438 0.83 6.00 7.81
N GLU A 439 0.10 5.79 8.91
CA GLU A 439 0.45 6.27 10.25
C GLU A 439 1.84 5.79 10.65
N THR A 440 2.05 4.47 10.58
CA THR A 440 3.31 3.85 11.02
C THR A 440 4.48 4.25 10.12
N GLU A 441 4.27 4.28 8.80
CA GLU A 441 5.28 4.73 7.83
C GLU A 441 5.67 6.20 8.09
N MET A 442 4.69 7.09 8.30
CA MET A 442 4.94 8.51 8.57
C MET A 442 5.56 8.74 9.94
N PHE A 443 5.20 7.93 10.93
CA PHE A 443 5.82 7.99 12.26
C PHE A 443 7.31 7.62 12.17
N PHE A 444 7.65 6.52 11.49
CA PHE A 444 9.05 6.14 11.25
C PHE A 444 9.79 7.23 10.45
N ARG A 445 9.17 7.76 9.39
CA ARG A 445 9.74 8.85 8.60
C ARG A 445 10.05 10.08 9.45
N ASN A 446 9.17 10.48 10.34
CA ASN A 446 9.40 11.61 11.25
C ASN A 446 10.58 11.34 12.20
N VAL A 447 10.68 10.14 12.78
CA VAL A 447 11.80 9.77 13.66
C VAL A 447 13.12 9.83 12.89
N LEU A 448 13.14 9.36 11.64
CA LEU A 448 14.30 9.39 10.76
C LEU A 448 14.69 10.83 10.36
N ASP A 449 13.73 11.66 9.92
CA ASP A 449 13.98 13.01 9.41
C ASP A 449 14.42 13.97 10.51
N GLN A 450 13.83 13.84 11.67
CA GLN A 450 14.19 14.66 12.83
C GLN A 450 15.39 14.09 13.60
N ASN A 451 15.90 12.94 13.17
CA ASN A 451 16.96 12.20 13.85
C ASN A 451 16.66 11.97 15.33
N LEU A 452 15.41 11.58 15.64
CA LEU A 452 14.98 11.33 17.01
C LEU A 452 15.53 9.98 17.52
N PRO A 453 15.66 9.81 18.83
CA PRO A 453 16.15 8.56 19.41
C PRO A 453 15.14 7.42 19.18
N PRO A 454 15.60 6.16 18.99
CA PRO A 454 14.71 5.00 18.80
C PRO A 454 13.70 4.79 19.93
N ARG A 455 13.92 5.35 21.11
CA ARG A 455 12.97 5.35 22.22
C ARG A 455 11.58 5.88 21.84
N GLU A 456 11.50 6.80 20.86
CA GLU A 456 10.22 7.32 20.33
C GLU A 456 9.27 6.20 19.88
N PHE A 457 9.81 5.11 19.33
CA PHE A 457 9.02 3.94 18.94
C PHE A 457 8.34 3.24 20.12
N LEU A 458 8.87 3.39 21.32
CA LEU A 458 8.31 2.76 22.53
C LEU A 458 7.33 3.67 23.27
N ASP A 459 7.57 4.98 23.34
CA ASP A 459 6.87 5.87 24.29
C ASP A 459 6.54 7.27 23.76
N ALA A 460 6.48 7.47 22.45
CA ALA A 460 6.01 8.76 21.93
C ALA A 460 4.57 9.06 22.37
N ASP A 461 4.31 10.31 22.75
CA ASP A 461 3.00 10.83 23.11
C ASP A 461 2.28 11.55 21.96
N TYR A 462 2.64 11.18 20.74
CA TYR A 462 2.06 11.68 19.48
C TYR A 462 2.02 10.58 18.42
N SER A 463 1.18 10.76 17.42
CA SER A 463 1.18 9.97 16.19
C SER A 463 0.77 10.84 15.00
N PHE A 464 0.59 10.22 13.83
CA PHE A 464 0.15 10.88 12.61
C PHE A 464 -1.23 10.36 12.22
N LEU A 465 -2.24 11.18 12.40
CA LEU A 465 -3.63 10.80 12.22
C LEU A 465 -4.29 11.67 11.15
N ASN A 466 -5.09 11.02 10.31
CA ASN A 466 -6.15 11.69 9.57
C ASN A 466 -7.46 11.64 10.37
N ARG A 467 -8.51 12.26 9.84
CA ARG A 467 -9.82 12.30 10.50
C ARG A 467 -10.36 10.91 10.84
N GLU A 468 -10.31 9.98 9.89
CA GLU A 468 -10.93 8.65 10.07
C GLU A 468 -10.20 7.83 11.14
N LEU A 469 -8.87 7.88 11.13
CA LEU A 469 -8.06 7.20 12.14
C LEU A 469 -8.21 7.85 13.52
N ALA A 470 -8.31 9.18 13.58
CA ALA A 470 -8.56 9.90 14.84
C ALA A 470 -9.93 9.55 15.44
N LEU A 471 -10.98 9.44 14.62
CA LEU A 471 -12.29 8.99 15.05
C LEU A 471 -12.26 7.56 15.58
N HIS A 472 -11.57 6.66 14.89
CA HIS A 472 -11.36 5.28 15.34
C HIS A 472 -10.64 5.22 16.69
N TYR A 473 -9.69 6.14 16.92
CA TYR A 473 -8.95 6.24 18.19
C TYR A 473 -9.70 7.01 19.29
N GLY A 474 -10.87 7.56 19.00
CA GLY A 474 -11.64 8.41 19.92
C GLY A 474 -11.02 9.80 20.14
N ILE A 475 -10.16 10.26 19.23
CA ILE A 475 -9.46 11.56 19.30
C ILE A 475 -10.27 12.60 18.51
N LYS A 476 -10.60 13.72 19.16
CA LYS A 476 -11.41 14.80 18.57
C LYS A 476 -10.53 15.88 17.91
N GLY A 477 -11.12 16.65 17.00
CA GLY A 477 -10.52 17.87 16.43
C GLY A 477 -9.52 17.64 15.28
N VAL A 478 -9.44 16.42 14.75
CA VAL A 478 -8.64 16.11 13.57
C VAL A 478 -9.52 16.11 12.33
N GLU A 479 -9.20 16.95 11.36
CA GLU A 479 -9.96 17.12 10.13
C GLU A 479 -9.11 16.82 8.88
N GLY A 480 -9.75 16.25 7.85
CA GLY A 480 -9.17 15.98 6.54
C GLY A 480 -8.50 14.61 6.41
N ASN A 481 -8.20 14.22 5.15
CA ASN A 481 -7.59 12.93 4.81
C ASN A 481 -6.06 12.89 4.99
N ALA A 482 -5.43 14.06 5.00
CA ALA A 482 -3.98 14.13 5.20
C ALA A 482 -3.62 13.78 6.64
N LEU A 483 -2.64 12.91 6.80
CA LEU A 483 -2.07 12.61 8.10
C LEU A 483 -1.37 13.85 8.67
N LYS A 484 -1.69 14.19 9.91
CA LYS A 484 -1.11 15.31 10.66
C LYS A 484 -0.56 14.81 11.98
N ARG A 485 0.48 15.45 12.48
CA ARG A 485 1.02 15.15 13.81
C ARG A 485 -0.02 15.56 14.87
N VAL A 486 -0.44 14.62 15.68
CA VAL A 486 -1.49 14.78 16.70
C VAL A 486 -0.96 14.31 18.05
N SER A 487 -1.20 15.08 19.11
CA SER A 487 -0.87 14.68 20.48
C SER A 487 -1.78 13.56 20.95
N LEU A 488 -1.18 12.55 21.57
CA LEU A 488 -1.87 11.43 22.20
C LEU A 488 -1.92 11.57 23.74
N LYS A 489 -1.50 12.73 24.27
CA LYS A 489 -1.56 13.00 25.72
C LYS A 489 -2.97 12.86 26.25
N GLY A 490 -3.13 12.13 27.34
CA GLY A 490 -4.45 11.83 27.91
C GLY A 490 -5.20 10.68 27.27
N SER A 491 -4.66 10.07 26.22
CA SER A 491 -5.18 8.82 25.65
C SER A 491 -4.42 7.60 26.19
N ASN A 492 -4.99 6.41 25.97
CA ASN A 492 -4.33 5.15 26.30
C ASN A 492 -3.29 4.71 25.22
N ARG A 493 -2.99 5.57 24.26
CA ARG A 493 -2.12 5.27 23.11
C ARG A 493 -0.75 5.90 23.25
N GLY A 494 0.21 5.39 22.50
CA GLY A 494 1.58 5.92 22.41
C GLY A 494 2.56 4.88 21.90
N GLY A 495 3.61 5.33 21.24
CA GLY A 495 4.56 4.46 20.57
C GLY A 495 3.93 3.51 19.56
N LEU A 496 4.68 2.53 19.06
CA LEU A 496 4.19 1.55 18.07
C LEU A 496 3.04 0.68 18.61
N ILE A 497 3.10 0.27 19.87
CA ILE A 497 2.09 -0.63 20.46
C ILE A 497 0.71 0.03 20.61
N GLY A 498 0.60 1.34 20.47
CA GLY A 498 -0.64 2.09 20.47
C GLY A 498 -1.22 2.33 19.06
N GLN A 499 -0.50 1.94 17.99
CA GLN A 499 -0.92 2.17 16.61
C GLN A 499 -1.82 1.05 16.09
N GLY A 500 -2.84 1.43 15.32
CA GLY A 500 -3.80 0.48 14.77
C GLY A 500 -3.15 -0.59 13.89
N ALA A 501 -2.14 -0.21 13.11
CA ALA A 501 -1.42 -1.17 12.26
C ALA A 501 -0.75 -2.28 13.06
N PHE A 502 -0.04 -1.94 14.15
CA PHE A 502 0.62 -2.89 15.04
C PHE A 502 -0.38 -3.87 15.68
N LEU A 503 -1.51 -3.34 16.12
CA LEU A 503 -2.55 -4.10 16.81
C LEU A 503 -3.33 -5.01 15.84
N THR A 504 -3.63 -4.54 14.63
CA THR A 504 -4.34 -5.30 13.61
C THR A 504 -3.47 -6.40 13.00
N ALA A 505 -2.17 -6.13 12.78
CA ALA A 505 -1.23 -7.14 12.27
C ALA A 505 -1.03 -8.32 13.24
N SER A 506 -1.28 -8.10 14.53
CA SER A 506 -1.19 -9.11 15.60
C SER A 506 -2.53 -9.71 16.03
N ALA A 507 -3.58 -9.60 15.19
CA ALA A 507 -4.90 -10.16 15.41
C ALA A 507 -5.34 -11.05 14.24
N ASN A 508 -6.34 -11.90 14.44
CA ASN A 508 -6.86 -12.81 13.42
C ASN A 508 -8.06 -12.25 12.61
N GLY A 509 -8.36 -10.97 12.80
CA GLY A 509 -9.49 -10.28 12.13
C GLY A 509 -10.85 -10.45 12.81
N VAL A 510 -11.03 -11.41 13.69
CA VAL A 510 -12.26 -11.62 14.46
C VAL A 510 -12.02 -11.24 15.92
N ASP A 511 -11.05 -11.90 16.53
CA ASP A 511 -10.69 -11.76 17.94
C ASP A 511 -9.23 -11.43 18.14
N THR A 512 -8.91 -11.02 19.36
CA THR A 512 -7.56 -10.83 19.83
C THR A 512 -7.01 -12.12 20.46
N SER A 513 -5.72 -12.37 20.29
CA SER A 513 -5.01 -13.46 20.96
C SER A 513 -3.87 -12.89 21.78
N PRO A 514 -3.93 -12.95 23.11
CA PRO A 514 -2.80 -12.53 23.96
C PRO A 514 -1.49 -13.25 23.62
N VAL A 515 -1.57 -14.53 23.21
CA VAL A 515 -0.38 -15.30 22.81
C VAL A 515 0.24 -14.73 21.55
N VAL A 516 -0.55 -14.52 20.48
CA VAL A 516 -0.07 -13.95 19.22
C VAL A 516 0.49 -12.53 19.42
N ARG A 517 -0.23 -11.69 20.16
CA ARG A 517 0.23 -10.33 20.51
C ARG A 517 1.50 -10.34 21.34
N GLY A 518 1.62 -11.26 22.30
CA GLY A 518 2.81 -11.42 23.13
C GLY A 518 4.04 -11.83 22.31
N ILE A 519 3.88 -12.82 21.43
CA ILE A 519 4.93 -13.24 20.49
C ILE A 519 5.34 -12.06 19.60
N TYR A 520 4.36 -11.33 19.04
CA TYR A 520 4.61 -10.20 18.18
C TYR A 520 5.43 -9.10 18.86
N VAL A 521 5.13 -8.76 20.11
CA VAL A 521 5.95 -7.82 20.90
C VAL A 521 7.37 -8.37 21.12
N LEU A 522 7.51 -9.66 21.47
CA LEU A 522 8.81 -10.29 21.66
C LEU A 522 9.68 -10.23 20.42
N GLU A 523 9.13 -10.60 19.25
CA GLU A 523 9.87 -10.67 18.00
C GLU A 523 10.16 -9.31 17.38
N LYS A 524 9.16 -8.42 17.37
CA LYS A 524 9.26 -7.14 16.66
C LYS A 524 9.95 -6.05 17.48
N LEU A 525 9.82 -6.08 18.81
CA LEU A 525 10.37 -5.05 19.66
C LEU A 525 11.52 -5.53 20.56
N LEU A 526 11.48 -6.77 21.04
CA LEU A 526 12.49 -7.26 21.99
C LEU A 526 13.52 -8.23 21.39
N GLY A 527 13.39 -8.58 20.12
CA GLY A 527 14.36 -9.40 19.39
C GLY A 527 14.45 -10.85 19.91
N TYR A 528 13.37 -11.38 20.47
CA TYR A 528 13.30 -12.75 20.93
C TYR A 528 12.21 -13.51 20.20
N THR A 529 12.60 -14.53 19.45
CA THR A 529 11.67 -15.46 18.80
C THR A 529 11.51 -16.68 19.70
N PRO A 530 10.30 -16.93 20.26
CA PRO A 530 10.04 -18.14 21.01
C PRO A 530 10.24 -19.39 20.12
N PRO A 531 10.74 -20.50 20.67
CA PRO A 531 10.82 -21.74 19.92
C PRO A 531 9.42 -22.19 19.50
N SER A 532 9.33 -22.89 18.36
CA SER A 532 8.08 -23.53 17.93
C SER A 532 7.59 -24.50 18.99
N PRO A 533 6.25 -24.63 19.17
CA PRO A 533 5.70 -25.64 20.06
C PRO A 533 6.21 -27.04 19.66
N PRO A 534 6.44 -27.94 20.64
CA PRO A 534 6.76 -29.33 20.32
C PRO A 534 5.69 -29.96 19.43
N PRO A 535 6.04 -30.88 18.50
CA PRO A 535 5.11 -31.43 17.52
C PRO A 535 3.91 -32.17 18.16
N ASP A 536 4.08 -32.69 19.38
CA ASP A 536 3.06 -33.48 20.10
C ASP A 536 2.16 -32.64 21.02
N VAL A 537 2.31 -31.30 21.01
CA VAL A 537 1.41 -30.43 21.75
C VAL A 537 0.19 -30.19 20.85
N PRO A 538 -1.01 -30.73 21.25
CA PRO A 538 -2.23 -30.44 20.50
C PRO A 538 -2.44 -28.92 20.40
N ALA A 539 -2.85 -28.47 19.20
CA ALA A 539 -3.38 -27.13 19.04
C ALA A 539 -4.40 -26.90 20.16
N ILE A 540 -4.31 -25.76 20.85
CA ILE A 540 -5.08 -25.49 22.05
C ILE A 540 -6.57 -25.67 21.75
N GLU A 541 -7.12 -26.86 22.11
CA GLU A 541 -8.47 -26.96 22.61
C GLU A 541 -8.30 -27.11 24.14
N PRO A 542 -8.16 -26.01 24.89
CA PRO A 542 -8.25 -26.16 26.33
C PRO A 542 -9.63 -26.68 26.66
N ASP A 543 -9.72 -27.59 27.64
CA ASP A 543 -11.00 -27.82 28.26
C ASP A 543 -11.46 -26.52 28.90
N ILE A 544 -12.21 -25.72 28.09
CA ILE A 544 -12.70 -24.40 28.46
C ILE A 544 -13.90 -24.45 29.39
N ARG A 545 -14.37 -25.66 29.77
CA ARG A 545 -15.49 -25.81 30.71
C ARG A 545 -15.19 -25.08 32.00
N GLY A 546 -16.04 -24.09 32.30
CA GLY A 546 -15.90 -23.21 33.47
C GLY A 546 -14.86 -22.08 33.35
N ALA A 547 -14.25 -21.87 32.18
CA ALA A 547 -13.45 -20.68 31.91
C ALA A 547 -14.29 -19.65 31.13
N VAL A 548 -14.45 -18.47 31.69
CA VAL A 548 -15.30 -17.38 31.14
C VAL A 548 -14.47 -16.38 30.35
N THR A 549 -13.19 -16.24 30.68
CA THR A 549 -12.28 -15.28 30.06
C THR A 549 -11.12 -15.99 29.34
N ILE A 550 -10.52 -15.32 28.32
CA ILE A 550 -9.32 -15.79 27.65
C ILE A 550 -8.19 -16.01 28.66
N ARG A 551 -8.09 -15.17 29.70
CA ARG A 551 -7.10 -15.31 30.76
C ARG A 551 -7.26 -16.62 31.54
N GLU A 552 -8.48 -16.97 31.92
CA GLU A 552 -8.78 -18.23 32.62
C GLU A 552 -8.48 -19.43 31.74
N GLN A 553 -8.79 -19.37 30.46
CA GLN A 553 -8.44 -20.41 29.49
C GLN A 553 -6.94 -20.65 29.40
N LEU A 554 -6.16 -19.56 29.31
CA LEU A 554 -4.69 -19.65 29.27
C LEU A 554 -4.08 -20.08 30.61
N ILE A 555 -4.70 -19.75 31.76
CA ILE A 555 -4.28 -20.26 33.07
C ILE A 555 -4.40 -21.77 33.12
N LYS A 556 -5.53 -22.34 32.66
CA LYS A 556 -5.71 -23.80 32.56
C LYS A 556 -4.68 -24.46 31.64
N HIS A 557 -4.42 -23.84 30.47
CA HIS A 557 -3.39 -24.34 29.56
C HIS A 557 -1.99 -24.37 30.19
N ARG A 558 -1.67 -23.42 31.06
CA ARG A 558 -0.38 -23.34 31.77
C ARG A 558 -0.23 -24.33 32.94
N GLU A 559 -1.25 -25.12 33.28
CA GLU A 559 -1.12 -26.21 34.24
C GLU A 559 -0.16 -27.30 33.72
N ILE A 560 0.02 -27.38 32.38
CA ILE A 560 1.03 -28.24 31.76
C ILE A 560 2.39 -27.55 31.84
N ALA A 561 3.35 -28.16 32.56
CA ALA A 561 4.64 -27.55 32.87
C ALA A 561 5.46 -27.12 31.63
N THR A 562 5.45 -27.91 30.57
CA THR A 562 6.14 -27.59 29.29
C THR A 562 5.55 -26.39 28.60
N CYS A 563 4.23 -26.18 28.66
CA CYS A 563 3.55 -25.02 28.11
C CYS A 563 3.81 -23.77 28.95
N ALA A 564 3.83 -23.93 30.28
CA ALA A 564 3.99 -22.84 31.24
C ALA A 564 5.30 -22.06 31.07
N GLU A 565 6.39 -22.70 30.65
CA GLU A 565 7.69 -22.03 30.52
C GLU A 565 7.70 -20.95 29.44
N CYS A 566 7.11 -21.22 28.27
CA CYS A 566 6.98 -20.25 27.18
C CYS A 566 5.90 -19.22 27.50
N HIS A 567 4.72 -19.66 27.95
CA HIS A 567 3.58 -18.77 28.21
C HIS A 567 3.83 -17.74 29.32
N ARG A 568 4.66 -18.05 30.33
CA ARG A 568 5.09 -17.05 31.33
C ARG A 568 5.81 -15.85 30.73
N LYS A 569 6.50 -16.03 29.59
CA LYS A 569 7.22 -14.95 28.89
C LYS A 569 6.33 -14.23 27.89
N ILE A 570 5.39 -14.93 27.27
CA ILE A 570 4.56 -14.48 26.15
C ILE A 570 3.30 -13.77 26.63
N ASP A 571 2.48 -14.46 27.44
CA ASP A 571 1.12 -14.02 27.77
C ASP A 571 1.01 -12.65 28.41
N PRO A 572 1.89 -12.26 29.37
CA PRO A 572 1.80 -10.94 29.99
C PRO A 572 1.90 -9.80 29.01
N LEU A 573 2.72 -9.96 27.96
CA LEU A 573 2.92 -8.94 26.92
C LEU A 573 1.65 -8.74 26.08
N GLY A 574 0.96 -9.84 25.78
CA GLY A 574 -0.29 -9.79 25.04
C GLY A 574 -1.45 -9.28 25.88
N PHE A 575 -1.58 -9.72 27.13
CA PHE A 575 -2.63 -9.21 28.02
C PHE A 575 -2.56 -7.70 28.22
N ALA A 576 -1.36 -7.11 28.21
CA ALA A 576 -1.18 -5.66 28.25
C ALA A 576 -1.94 -4.92 27.14
N LEU A 577 -2.23 -5.59 26.02
CA LEU A 577 -2.83 -5.02 24.82
C LEU A 577 -4.32 -5.42 24.62
N GLU A 578 -4.93 -6.18 25.54
CA GLU A 578 -6.30 -6.69 25.38
C GLU A 578 -7.39 -5.59 25.42
N ASN A 579 -7.10 -4.43 25.98
CA ASN A 579 -7.96 -3.26 25.86
C ASN A 579 -8.09 -2.74 24.40
N PHE A 580 -7.29 -3.25 23.47
CA PHE A 580 -7.45 -2.99 22.06
C PHE A 580 -8.11 -4.19 21.37
N ASP A 581 -9.17 -3.97 20.62
CA ASP A 581 -9.86 -4.99 19.83
C ASP A 581 -9.02 -5.46 18.60
N ALA A 582 -9.62 -6.28 17.74
CA ALA A 582 -8.93 -6.86 16.58
C ALA A 582 -8.49 -5.84 15.51
N ILE A 583 -9.06 -4.63 15.51
CA ILE A 583 -8.68 -3.54 14.61
C ILE A 583 -8.05 -2.36 15.36
N GLY A 584 -7.64 -2.59 16.61
CA GLY A 584 -6.99 -1.59 17.45
C GLY A 584 -7.93 -0.53 18.04
N GLY A 585 -9.25 -0.71 18.02
CA GLY A 585 -10.20 0.11 18.75
C GLY A 585 -10.08 -0.10 20.28
N TRP A 586 -10.35 0.94 21.07
CA TRP A 586 -10.30 0.82 22.52
C TRP A 586 -11.57 0.20 23.08
N ARG A 587 -11.43 -0.78 23.98
CA ARG A 587 -12.54 -1.42 24.69
C ARG A 587 -12.22 -1.63 26.18
N GLU A 588 -13.21 -1.61 27.03
CA GLU A 588 -13.08 -1.86 28.48
C GLU A 588 -13.59 -3.24 28.88
N THR A 589 -14.44 -3.84 28.03
CA THR A 589 -15.02 -5.17 28.23
C THR A 589 -14.91 -6.03 26.97
N TYR A 590 -14.89 -7.33 27.16
CA TYR A 590 -15.12 -8.29 26.09
C TYR A 590 -16.62 -8.27 25.66
N GLU A 591 -16.98 -8.93 24.56
CA GLU A 591 -18.38 -9.00 24.06
C GLU A 591 -19.37 -9.52 25.11
N ALA A 592 -18.95 -10.48 25.94
CA ALA A 592 -19.74 -11.02 27.04
C ALA A 592 -19.85 -10.08 28.24
N LYS A 593 -19.51 -8.78 28.10
CA LYS A 593 -19.48 -7.76 29.16
C LYS A 593 -18.55 -8.05 30.33
N GLN A 594 -17.62 -8.99 30.16
CA GLN A 594 -16.58 -9.26 31.15
C GLN A 594 -15.53 -8.12 31.10
N PRO A 595 -15.12 -7.56 32.24
CA PRO A 595 -14.09 -6.53 32.29
C PRO A 595 -12.74 -7.10 31.82
N ILE A 596 -11.97 -6.28 31.09
CA ILE A 596 -10.66 -6.66 30.61
C ILE A 596 -9.62 -6.46 31.72
N ASP A 597 -8.90 -7.53 32.04
CA ASP A 597 -7.75 -7.49 32.93
C ASP A 597 -6.45 -7.41 32.11
N ALA A 598 -5.90 -6.20 31.99
CA ALA A 598 -4.64 -5.93 31.29
C ALA A 598 -3.40 -6.02 32.20
N THR A 599 -3.53 -6.54 33.42
CA THR A 599 -2.42 -6.67 34.36
C THR A 599 -1.43 -7.75 33.94
N GLY A 600 -0.15 -7.59 34.25
CA GLY A 600 0.86 -8.59 33.95
C GLY A 600 2.11 -8.46 34.79
N LYS A 601 2.90 -9.54 34.77
CA LYS A 601 4.21 -9.61 35.39
C LYS A 601 5.24 -10.10 34.38
N LEU A 602 6.23 -9.25 34.09
CA LEU A 602 7.28 -9.58 33.13
C LEU A 602 8.32 -10.54 33.75
N PRO A 603 9.04 -11.31 32.91
CA PRO A 603 10.25 -11.98 33.34
C PRO A 603 11.20 -10.96 34.02
N GLY A 604 11.72 -11.30 35.20
CA GLY A 604 12.48 -10.36 36.05
C GLY A 604 11.66 -9.67 37.14
N GLY A 605 10.34 -9.92 37.21
CA GLY A 605 9.49 -9.54 38.36
C GLY A 605 8.76 -8.21 38.21
N ALA A 606 9.08 -7.37 37.25
CA ALA A 606 8.42 -6.09 37.01
C ALA A 606 6.94 -6.27 36.67
N THR A 607 6.05 -5.56 37.34
CA THR A 607 4.59 -5.62 37.13
C THR A 607 4.07 -4.38 36.43
N PHE A 608 2.88 -4.51 35.84
CA PHE A 608 2.12 -3.40 35.26
C PHE A 608 0.61 -3.67 35.39
N LYS A 609 -0.19 -2.59 35.42
CA LYS A 609 -1.66 -2.66 35.57
C LYS A 609 -2.42 -2.14 34.35
N SER A 610 -1.71 -1.55 33.40
CA SER A 610 -2.31 -0.95 32.20
C SER A 610 -1.31 -0.91 31.05
N VAL A 611 -1.79 -0.66 29.82
CA VAL A 611 -0.94 -0.44 28.65
C VAL A 611 0.02 0.73 28.85
N SER A 612 -0.37 1.78 29.56
CA SER A 612 0.51 2.92 29.87
C SER A 612 1.67 2.53 30.77
N GLU A 613 1.43 1.71 31.80
CA GLU A 613 2.50 1.17 32.64
C GLU A 613 3.35 0.16 31.86
N PHE A 614 2.74 -0.65 31.02
CA PHE A 614 3.46 -1.58 30.16
C PHE A 614 4.45 -0.84 29.23
N ARG A 615 4.03 0.29 28.61
CA ARG A 615 4.95 1.12 27.81
C ARG A 615 6.18 1.56 28.63
N LYS A 616 5.99 1.98 29.87
CA LYS A 616 7.12 2.33 30.75
C LYS A 616 8.06 1.14 30.96
N ARG A 617 7.51 -0.09 31.12
CA ARG A 617 8.33 -1.31 31.24
C ARG A 617 9.09 -1.63 29.95
N LEU A 618 8.54 -1.32 28.78
CA LEU A 618 9.25 -1.45 27.51
C LEU A 618 10.39 -0.44 27.41
N VAL A 619 10.20 0.79 27.88
CA VAL A 619 11.27 1.81 27.94
C VAL A 619 12.42 1.38 28.85
N GLU A 620 12.14 0.73 29.98
CA GLU A 620 13.19 0.15 30.85
C GLU A 620 14.01 -0.93 30.11
N ARG A 621 13.48 -1.50 29.03
CA ARG A 621 14.14 -2.48 28.15
C ARG A 621 14.64 -1.87 26.83
N GLN A 622 14.82 -0.55 26.77
CA GLN A 622 15.23 0.11 25.53
C GLN A 622 16.55 -0.42 24.95
N ASP A 623 17.46 -0.97 25.76
CA ASP A 623 18.69 -1.58 25.24
C ASP A 623 18.40 -2.84 24.41
N GLN A 624 17.42 -3.65 24.82
CA GLN A 624 16.97 -4.81 24.04
C GLN A 624 16.29 -4.34 22.74
N PHE A 625 15.45 -3.31 22.83
CA PHE A 625 14.81 -2.73 21.65
C PHE A 625 15.83 -2.14 20.66
N ASN A 626 16.79 -1.37 21.16
CA ASN A 626 17.87 -0.80 20.34
C ASN A 626 18.66 -1.89 19.61
N ARG A 627 18.96 -2.99 20.30
CA ARG A 627 19.63 -4.14 19.69
C ARG A 627 18.75 -4.79 18.62
N CYS A 628 17.50 -5.05 18.93
CA CYS A 628 16.54 -5.60 17.98
C CYS A 628 16.42 -4.72 16.71
N LEU A 629 16.20 -3.43 16.87
CA LEU A 629 16.08 -2.49 15.75
C LEU A 629 17.38 -2.44 14.91
N THR A 630 18.54 -2.42 15.58
CA THR A 630 19.84 -2.44 14.89
C THR A 630 20.01 -3.72 14.06
N GLU A 631 19.70 -4.88 14.65
CA GLU A 631 19.77 -6.18 13.99
C GLU A 631 18.84 -6.25 12.78
N LYS A 632 17.56 -5.81 12.92
CA LYS A 632 16.61 -5.74 11.81
C LYS A 632 17.08 -4.82 10.70
N LEU A 633 17.59 -3.63 11.02
CA LEU A 633 18.13 -2.71 10.02
C LEU A 633 19.38 -3.25 9.32
N MET A 634 20.29 -3.92 10.05
CA MET A 634 21.47 -4.56 9.46
C MET A 634 21.06 -5.70 8.54
N THR A 635 20.17 -6.60 8.96
CA THR A 635 19.64 -7.70 8.15
C THR A 635 19.04 -7.17 6.83
N TYR A 636 18.21 -6.14 6.92
CA TYR A 636 17.61 -5.50 5.74
C TYR A 636 18.66 -4.84 4.83
N ALA A 637 19.63 -4.13 5.42
CA ALA A 637 20.69 -3.43 4.66
C ALA A 637 21.64 -4.37 3.93
N LEU A 638 21.90 -5.54 4.52
CA LEU A 638 22.80 -6.56 3.98
C LEU A 638 22.11 -7.50 2.99
N GLY A 639 20.78 -7.66 3.11
CA GLY A 639 20.02 -8.66 2.34
C GLY A 639 20.38 -10.10 2.72
N ARG A 640 20.87 -10.32 3.94
CA ARG A 640 21.19 -11.62 4.52
C ARG A 640 21.03 -11.60 6.04
N GLU A 641 20.94 -12.79 6.60
CA GLU A 641 21.01 -12.96 8.06
C GLU A 641 22.38 -12.54 8.62
N LEU A 642 22.37 -12.08 9.87
CA LEU A 642 23.61 -11.76 10.55
C LEU A 642 24.30 -13.03 11.03
N GLU A 643 25.58 -13.16 10.74
CA GLU A 643 26.42 -14.25 11.15
C GLU A 643 27.11 -13.95 12.49
N ILE A 644 27.78 -14.95 13.04
CA ILE A 644 28.54 -14.76 14.30
C ILE A 644 29.61 -13.68 14.15
N GLY A 645 30.23 -13.58 12.97
CA GLY A 645 31.24 -12.55 12.64
C GLY A 645 30.72 -11.12 12.63
N ASP A 646 29.38 -10.92 12.46
CA ASP A 646 28.77 -9.58 12.44
C ASP A 646 28.49 -9.04 13.87
N ARG A 647 28.48 -9.91 14.88
CA ARG A 647 28.12 -9.54 16.28
C ARG A 647 28.97 -8.41 16.86
N PRO A 648 30.30 -8.36 16.67
CA PRO A 648 31.11 -7.25 17.19
C PRO A 648 30.66 -5.90 16.62
N GLN A 649 30.30 -5.84 15.33
CA GLN A 649 29.81 -4.62 14.70
C GLN A 649 28.41 -4.26 15.19
N LEU A 650 27.50 -5.25 15.33
CA LEU A 650 26.17 -5.05 15.92
C LEU A 650 26.29 -4.46 17.31
N ASP A 651 27.16 -5.02 18.16
CA ASP A 651 27.36 -4.56 19.53
C ASP A 651 27.95 -3.15 19.59
N ALA A 652 28.93 -2.84 18.74
CA ALA A 652 29.55 -1.52 18.64
C ALA A 652 28.56 -0.45 18.16
N ILE A 653 27.72 -0.77 17.17
CA ILE A 653 26.69 0.14 16.67
C ILE A 653 25.59 0.36 17.72
N THR A 654 25.12 -0.71 18.37
CA THR A 654 24.09 -0.64 19.42
C THR A 654 24.56 0.18 20.61
N ALA A 655 25.84 0.05 21.00
CA ALA A 655 26.42 0.82 22.11
C ALA A 655 26.35 2.34 21.88
N ARG A 656 26.39 2.81 20.62
CA ARG A 656 26.24 4.25 20.28
C ARG A 656 24.86 4.78 20.65
N LEU A 657 23.82 3.94 20.58
CA LEU A 657 22.43 4.33 20.91
C LEU A 657 22.20 4.56 22.41
N LYS A 658 23.14 4.17 23.29
CA LYS A 658 23.11 4.49 24.72
C LYS A 658 23.31 5.99 24.99
N HIS A 659 23.90 6.70 24.06
CA HIS A 659 24.05 8.15 24.14
C HIS A 659 22.78 8.85 23.71
N SER A 660 22.23 9.70 24.54
CA SER A 660 20.93 10.40 24.33
C SER A 660 20.87 11.28 23.08
N LYS A 661 21.99 11.56 22.45
CA LYS A 661 22.09 12.38 21.22
C LYS A 661 22.09 11.57 19.94
N THR A 662 22.15 10.23 19.99
CA THR A 662 22.17 9.39 18.79
C THR A 662 20.76 9.06 18.36
N GLY A 663 20.38 9.51 17.15
CA GLY A 663 19.07 9.28 16.57
C GLY A 663 19.05 8.16 15.53
N LEU A 664 17.89 7.95 14.93
CA LEU A 664 17.66 6.89 13.95
C LEU A 664 18.50 7.09 12.68
N ARG A 665 18.68 8.32 12.22
CA ARG A 665 19.53 8.60 11.05
C ARG A 665 20.98 8.29 11.32
N ASP A 666 21.47 8.59 12.53
CA ASP A 666 22.83 8.26 12.95
C ASP A 666 23.03 6.73 13.00
N LEU A 667 22.00 5.98 13.39
CA LEU A 667 22.00 4.52 13.34
C LEU A 667 22.15 4.01 11.92
N VAL A 668 21.34 4.52 10.96
CA VAL A 668 21.45 4.15 9.56
C VAL A 668 22.83 4.49 8.99
N GLU A 669 23.37 5.66 9.32
CA GLU A 669 24.73 6.07 8.92
C GLU A 669 25.79 5.15 9.53
N ALA A 670 25.66 4.80 10.80
CA ALA A 670 26.61 3.89 11.46
C ALA A 670 26.62 2.49 10.84
N ILE A 671 25.47 1.98 10.42
CA ILE A 671 25.35 0.71 9.69
C ILE A 671 26.10 0.80 8.35
N VAL A 672 25.88 1.84 7.56
CA VAL A 672 26.55 2.03 6.25
C VAL A 672 28.07 2.18 6.42
N LEU A 673 28.52 2.80 7.51
CA LEU A 673 29.94 2.98 7.78
C LEU A 673 30.60 1.74 8.43
N SER A 674 29.83 0.72 8.82
CA SER A 674 30.38 -0.50 9.42
C SER A 674 31.17 -1.32 8.40
N GLU A 675 32.08 -2.14 8.92
CA GLU A 675 32.85 -3.08 8.08
C GLU A 675 31.91 -4.11 7.44
N THR A 676 30.97 -4.66 8.21
CA THR A 676 29.97 -5.61 7.75
C THR A 676 29.18 -5.09 6.53
N PHE A 677 28.81 -3.81 6.48
CA PHE A 677 28.13 -3.25 5.31
C PHE A 677 29.06 -3.10 4.09
N ARG A 678 30.35 -2.96 4.31
CA ARG A 678 31.36 -2.72 3.25
C ARG A 678 32.08 -3.97 2.80
N THR A 679 31.71 -5.12 3.32
CA THR A 679 32.21 -6.45 2.94
C THR A 679 31.05 -7.37 2.56
N ASN A 680 31.34 -8.42 1.80
CA ASN A 680 30.34 -9.43 1.41
C ASN A 680 30.86 -10.82 1.70
#